data_e2181cb1d329243c423d20fdd37fb975
#
_entry.id   e2181cb1d329243c423d20fdd37fb975
#
_cell.length_a   1.000
_cell.length_b   1.000
_cell.length_c   1.000
_cell.angle_alpha   90.00
_cell.angle_beta   90.00
_cell.angle_gamma   90.00
#
_symmetry.space_group_name_H-M   'P 1'
#
loop_
_entity.id
_entity.type
_entity.pdbx_description
1 polymer ?
#
loop_
_entity_poly.entity_id
_entity_poly.type
_entity_poly.pdbx_seq_one_letter_code
_entity_poly.pdbx_strand_id
1 'polypeptide(L)'
;MGTRYKILFLIISLFIIINYAVNVFLSPVEVSYEGINEELSLSDDVEVLFDDYGVPSVFAISDSDMFKVAGYLGARDRLFQMAFLKYAYKGQLSAVVNDTLFTEDRFLRTLGFEKIAQKTLNKVPSDILAHLEDTCYGINAYVQSLSPSEYPLEFKLLQIDELPTFEPLDIVALSTMMAWELQGGWDSELFFGAINEQLGPDYLSEILPSYDPNFVTISSNDVLLKSFKQYASDTENLRNLLKTDRDGYGSNAWAVSGTKTKSGKPLLANDPHLAYNLPPWWYEIRLKSNNYNFGGYGLYGIPLPVIGHNENIGWGFTNVMTDDMDFYIESLNEDQTQYYVDGEWRDLIIEEEELVLKSGSKRKIIIRSTHRGPIISEIHRDAKALKKAISFRWTEFDAFDETTGLFMLAKAENWEDFNEASKLFGAPGQNWTYADKEGNIGWRPSTKIPIRLDADKLVPFDGTTTKYDWQGYIPFDEMPFSFNPEKGYISNGNNKIVGNEYPYYISRYWADPSRATQIDRRLNTDIKLSTEDMKSILNEVTAPFGQQYAPLFVQNYSLGFSDNADKIYEMLKDWDGVESLDSKGAVAFHAIYIHLVQNIFQDELQSFGDGSFDTFYSLKYIRTQAIRSIFDGKTNLWVDNVKTVKKETLNDIVNKSFEDAFIFLKDKYGNPSELIWGDVHQVTYEHNLDADPLVQRLINFSVGPFPMAGSEMTPRAASYSVSKPFDVRAGSSMRRIIDFSDFDNGFSILPTGQSGLFRSKHYRDQTEMYNRGEFKPFMFTYDAINLSLIHI
;
A
#
# COMPACT_ATOMS: atom_id res chain seq x y z
N MET A 1 -49.23 26.11 33.74
CA MET A 1 -48.55 25.28 32.74
C MET A 1 -48.82 23.81 33.08
N GLY A 2 -49.48 23.09 32.21
CA GLY A 2 -49.84 21.69 32.49
C GLY A 2 -48.63 20.78 32.54
N THR A 3 -48.72 19.67 33.23
CA THR A 3 -47.68 18.67 33.44
C THR A 3 -46.96 18.26 32.11
N ARG A 4 -47.71 18.20 31.02
CA ARG A 4 -47.19 17.90 29.64
C ARG A 4 -46.15 18.93 29.15
N TYR A 5 -46.40 20.22 29.40
CA TYR A 5 -45.43 21.29 29.02
C TYR A 5 -44.14 21.25 29.88
N LYS A 6 -44.25 20.88 31.15
CA LYS A 6 -43.08 20.71 32.02
C LYS A 6 -42.23 19.52 31.57
N ILE A 7 -42.85 18.40 31.19
CA ILE A 7 -42.14 17.23 30.64
C ILE A 7 -41.48 17.55 29.29
N LEU A 8 -42.17 18.22 28.38
CA LEU A 8 -41.61 18.64 27.11
C LEU A 8 -40.44 19.61 27.29
N PHE A 9 -40.55 20.58 28.19
CA PHE A 9 -39.46 21.49 28.53
C PHE A 9 -38.25 20.76 29.10
N LEU A 10 -38.43 19.77 29.98
CA LEU A 10 -37.36 18.94 30.52
C LEU A 10 -36.67 18.11 29.42
N ILE A 11 -37.42 17.52 28.52
CA ILE A 11 -36.89 16.75 27.39
C ILE A 11 -36.08 17.67 26.47
N ILE A 12 -36.59 18.85 26.13
CA ILE A 12 -35.89 19.83 25.30
C ILE A 12 -34.63 20.34 25.99
N SER A 13 -34.69 20.64 27.29
CA SER A 13 -33.54 21.08 28.07
C SER A 13 -32.47 19.99 28.15
N LEU A 14 -32.88 18.72 28.39
CA LEU A 14 -31.98 17.58 28.41
C LEU A 14 -31.32 17.37 27.03
N PHE A 15 -32.10 17.47 25.95
CA PHE A 15 -31.60 17.39 24.58
C PHE A 15 -30.58 18.51 24.27
N ILE A 16 -30.84 19.75 24.71
CA ILE A 16 -29.90 20.87 24.56
C ILE A 16 -28.61 20.63 25.37
N ILE A 17 -28.73 20.15 26.62
CA ILE A 17 -27.57 19.83 27.45
C ILE A 17 -26.73 18.70 26.85
N ILE A 18 -27.39 17.63 26.39
CA ILE A 18 -26.69 16.51 25.73
C ILE A 18 -26.00 17.00 24.46
N ASN A 19 -26.70 17.78 23.59
CA ASN A 19 -26.07 18.33 22.40
C ASN A 19 -24.89 19.26 22.71
N TYR A 20 -25.02 20.10 23.75
CA TYR A 20 -23.92 20.95 24.20
C TYR A 20 -22.73 20.11 24.71
N ALA A 21 -22.98 19.11 25.56
CA ALA A 21 -21.93 18.21 26.06
C ALA A 21 -21.26 17.42 24.94
N VAL A 22 -22.04 16.89 23.98
CA VAL A 22 -21.50 16.22 22.79
C VAL A 22 -20.67 17.18 21.94
N ASN A 23 -21.16 18.40 21.70
CA ASN A 23 -20.39 19.37 20.94
C ASN A 23 -19.07 19.77 21.64
N VAL A 24 -19.07 19.96 22.96
CA VAL A 24 -17.86 20.23 23.74
C VAL A 24 -16.90 19.04 23.69
N PHE A 25 -17.42 17.81 23.84
CA PHE A 25 -16.62 16.60 23.74
C PHE A 25 -15.99 16.41 22.34
N LEU A 26 -16.78 16.71 21.29
CA LEU A 26 -16.34 16.63 19.90
C LEU A 26 -15.60 17.89 19.41
N SER A 27 -15.44 18.91 20.27
CA SER A 27 -14.72 20.12 19.86
C SER A 27 -13.29 19.77 19.52
N PRO A 28 -12.81 20.14 18.32
CA PRO A 28 -11.41 19.93 17.97
C PRO A 28 -10.51 20.82 18.82
N VAL A 29 -9.25 20.43 18.96
CA VAL A 29 -8.19 21.41 19.31
C VAL A 29 -8.23 22.49 18.21
N GLU A 30 -8.33 23.74 18.61
CA GLU A 30 -8.31 24.84 17.66
C GLU A 30 -6.86 25.05 17.21
N VAL A 31 -6.55 24.58 16.01
CA VAL A 31 -5.22 24.72 15.41
C VAL A 31 -5.10 26.10 14.79
N SER A 32 -4.19 26.94 15.33
CA SER A 32 -3.84 28.19 14.68
C SER A 32 -2.84 27.95 13.55
N TYR A 33 -3.06 28.64 12.44
CA TYR A 33 -2.15 28.71 11.29
C TYR A 33 -1.45 30.07 11.21
N GLU A 34 -1.65 30.93 12.21
CA GLU A 34 -1.07 32.27 12.33
C GLU A 34 -0.63 32.54 13.77
N GLY A 35 0.37 33.41 13.96
CA GLY A 35 0.83 33.84 15.26
C GLY A 35 2.25 33.46 15.58
N ILE A 36 2.62 33.56 16.85
CA ILE A 36 3.93 33.20 17.39
C ILE A 36 3.73 31.99 18.33
N ASN A 37 4.57 30.99 18.18
CA ASN A 37 4.63 29.82 19.06
C ASN A 37 5.98 29.83 19.80
N GLU A 38 5.94 29.84 21.15
CA GLU A 38 7.12 29.82 22.02
C GLU A 38 7.32 28.49 22.75
N GLU A 39 6.63 27.40 22.32
CA GLU A 39 6.67 26.09 23.00
C GLU A 39 7.96 25.30 22.70
N LEU A 40 8.65 25.64 21.58
CA LEU A 40 9.89 25.01 21.18
C LEU A 40 11.12 25.80 21.64
N SER A 41 12.10 25.11 22.22
CA SER A 41 13.41 25.69 22.46
C SER A 41 14.27 25.60 21.19
N LEU A 42 14.35 26.71 20.47
CA LEU A 42 15.09 26.83 19.20
C LEU A 42 16.34 27.70 19.42
N SER A 43 17.35 27.53 18.54
CA SER A 43 18.56 28.36 18.54
C SER A 43 18.33 29.70 17.81
N ASP A 44 17.49 29.70 16.80
CA ASP A 44 17.11 30.85 15.99
C ASP A 44 15.60 30.82 15.67
N ASP A 45 15.06 31.95 15.24
CA ASP A 45 13.67 32.04 14.79
C ASP A 45 13.45 31.15 13.54
N VAL A 46 12.33 30.41 13.52
CA VAL A 46 11.90 29.59 12.39
C VAL A 46 10.59 30.13 11.85
N GLU A 47 10.54 30.42 10.56
CA GLU A 47 9.33 30.84 9.88
C GLU A 47 8.60 29.62 9.30
N VAL A 48 7.27 29.54 9.52
CA VAL A 48 6.41 28.52 8.96
C VAL A 48 5.30 29.17 8.16
N LEU A 49 5.22 28.88 6.88
CA LEU A 49 4.17 29.34 5.98
C LEU A 49 3.25 28.16 5.61
N PHE A 50 1.95 28.40 5.62
CA PHE A 50 0.96 27.38 5.26
C PHE A 50 0.25 27.76 3.97
N ASP A 51 0.08 26.78 3.05
CA ASP A 51 -0.77 26.98 1.88
C ASP A 51 -2.27 26.88 2.23
N ASP A 52 -3.15 27.10 1.24
CA ASP A 52 -4.61 27.05 1.40
C ASP A 52 -5.14 25.68 1.88
N TYR A 53 -4.31 24.63 1.83
CA TYR A 53 -4.63 23.25 2.21
C TYR A 53 -3.94 22.82 3.52
N GLY A 54 -3.31 23.79 4.21
CA GLY A 54 -2.64 23.56 5.48
C GLY A 54 -1.30 22.84 5.36
N VAL A 55 -0.69 22.81 4.18
CA VAL A 55 0.64 22.22 3.97
C VAL A 55 1.71 23.17 4.49
N PRO A 56 2.57 22.73 5.43
CA PRO A 56 3.60 23.59 6.00
C PRO A 56 4.85 23.69 5.11
N SER A 57 5.40 24.89 5.06
CA SER A 57 6.73 25.20 4.55
C SER A 57 7.57 25.77 5.68
N VAL A 58 8.61 25.06 6.11
CA VAL A 58 9.47 25.39 7.26
C VAL A 58 10.77 26.01 6.74
N PHE A 59 11.08 27.22 7.20
CA PHE A 59 12.30 27.95 6.88
C PHE A 59 13.10 28.22 8.14
N ALA A 60 14.25 27.54 8.27
CA ALA A 60 15.14 27.63 9.42
C ALA A 60 16.57 27.91 8.97
N ILE A 61 17.42 28.40 9.89
CA ILE A 61 18.86 28.51 9.67
C ILE A 61 19.53 27.15 9.92
N SER A 62 19.23 26.54 11.06
CA SER A 62 19.84 25.25 11.45
C SER A 62 18.98 24.06 11.04
N ASP A 63 19.63 22.91 10.74
CA ASP A 63 18.95 21.64 10.49
C ASP A 63 18.18 21.18 11.73
N SER A 64 18.78 21.35 12.92
CA SER A 64 18.19 20.96 14.20
C SER A 64 16.85 21.65 14.43
N ASP A 65 16.79 22.99 14.29
CA ASP A 65 15.55 23.73 14.49
C ASP A 65 14.49 23.40 13.43
N MET A 66 14.93 23.16 12.18
CA MET A 66 14.05 22.71 11.10
C MET A 66 13.36 21.37 11.46
N PHE A 67 14.12 20.36 11.91
CA PHE A 67 13.55 19.07 12.26
C PHE A 67 12.70 19.11 13.53
N LYS A 68 13.06 19.93 14.54
CA LYS A 68 12.20 20.16 15.71
C LYS A 68 10.84 20.72 15.33
N VAL A 69 10.83 21.76 14.50
CA VAL A 69 9.59 22.40 14.03
C VAL A 69 8.79 21.42 13.15
N ALA A 70 9.45 20.70 12.25
CA ALA A 70 8.79 19.72 11.38
C ALA A 70 8.13 18.58 12.19
N GLY A 71 8.82 18.08 13.22
CA GLY A 71 8.27 17.07 14.14
C GLY A 71 7.06 17.59 14.92
N TYR A 72 7.14 18.83 15.43
CA TYR A 72 6.02 19.49 16.12
C TYR A 72 4.77 19.59 15.20
N LEU A 73 4.95 20.06 13.95
CA LEU A 73 3.87 20.24 12.99
C LEU A 73 3.24 18.89 12.57
N GLY A 74 4.09 17.88 12.36
CA GLY A 74 3.61 16.53 12.07
C GLY A 74 2.75 15.96 13.21
N ALA A 75 3.19 16.12 14.46
CA ALA A 75 2.42 15.70 15.64
C ALA A 75 1.13 16.51 15.79
N ARG A 76 1.16 17.83 15.57
CA ARG A 76 -0.03 18.68 15.60
C ARG A 76 -1.13 18.15 14.68
N ASP A 77 -0.77 17.70 13.49
CA ASP A 77 -1.73 17.28 12.48
C ASP A 77 -2.07 15.78 12.54
N ARG A 78 -1.16 14.91 13.06
CA ARG A 78 -1.23 13.45 12.88
C ARG A 78 -0.89 12.61 14.13
N LEU A 79 -0.97 13.19 15.33
CA LEU A 79 -0.52 12.54 16.58
C LEU A 79 -1.15 11.15 16.79
N PHE A 80 -2.46 11.00 16.56
CA PHE A 80 -3.11 9.69 16.74
C PHE A 80 -2.55 8.64 15.77
N GLN A 81 -2.35 9.01 14.51
CA GLN A 81 -1.80 8.11 13.48
C GLN A 81 -0.38 7.66 13.84
N MET A 82 0.49 8.59 14.31
CA MET A 82 1.83 8.26 14.82
C MET A 82 1.77 7.32 16.03
N ALA A 83 0.92 7.62 17.01
CA ALA A 83 0.76 6.80 18.22
C ALA A 83 0.24 5.41 17.91
N PHE A 84 -0.74 5.30 16.99
CA PHE A 84 -1.29 4.02 16.57
C PHE A 84 -0.24 3.13 15.91
N LEU A 85 0.61 3.70 15.05
CA LEU A 85 1.75 3.00 14.47
C LEU A 85 2.74 2.51 15.54
N LYS A 86 3.04 3.37 16.55
CA LYS A 86 3.89 2.99 17.67
C LYS A 86 3.32 1.80 18.45
N TYR A 87 2.04 1.82 18.77
CA TYR A 87 1.40 0.68 19.46
C TYR A 87 1.40 -0.60 18.61
N ALA A 88 1.23 -0.45 17.29
CA ALA A 88 1.24 -1.58 16.36
C ALA A 88 2.61 -2.25 16.32
N TYR A 89 3.69 -1.55 15.97
CA TYR A 89 4.99 -2.21 15.83
C TYR A 89 5.55 -2.77 17.15
N LYS A 90 5.13 -2.19 18.29
CA LYS A 90 5.45 -2.72 19.62
C LYS A 90 4.56 -3.89 20.06
N GLY A 91 3.56 -4.28 19.28
CA GLY A 91 2.59 -5.32 19.66
C GLY A 91 1.88 -4.96 20.96
N GLN A 92 1.27 -3.77 21.04
CA GLN A 92 0.58 -3.19 22.20
C GLN A 92 -0.87 -2.78 21.89
N LEU A 93 -1.42 -3.19 20.77
CA LEU A 93 -2.79 -2.84 20.36
C LEU A 93 -3.82 -3.38 21.36
N SER A 94 -3.63 -4.57 21.90
CA SER A 94 -4.52 -5.16 22.90
C SER A 94 -4.50 -4.42 24.23
N ALA A 95 -3.40 -3.74 24.57
CA ALA A 95 -3.31 -2.92 25.78
C ALA A 95 -4.05 -1.58 25.64
N VAL A 96 -4.11 -1.05 24.41
CA VAL A 96 -4.62 0.31 24.14
C VAL A 96 -6.05 0.30 23.60
N VAL A 97 -6.36 -0.58 22.65
CA VAL A 97 -7.66 -0.61 21.97
C VAL A 97 -8.62 -1.55 22.71
N ASN A 98 -8.39 -2.85 22.65
CA ASN A 98 -9.18 -3.85 23.40
C ASN A 98 -8.48 -5.21 23.45
N ASP A 99 -8.88 -6.06 24.43
CA ASP A 99 -8.30 -7.38 24.69
C ASP A 99 -8.39 -8.37 23.51
N THR A 100 -9.29 -8.17 22.57
CA THR A 100 -9.48 -9.10 21.45
C THR A 100 -8.32 -9.04 20.46
N LEU A 101 -7.53 -7.97 20.47
CA LEU A 101 -6.35 -7.78 19.63
C LEU A 101 -5.07 -8.49 20.13
N PHE A 102 -5.24 -9.42 21.10
CA PHE A 102 -4.12 -10.24 21.61
C PHE A 102 -3.46 -11.08 20.51
N THR A 103 -4.24 -11.59 19.56
CA THR A 103 -3.71 -12.39 18.44
C THR A 103 -2.83 -11.56 17.54
N GLU A 104 -3.25 -10.33 17.25
CA GLU A 104 -2.54 -9.35 16.43
C GLU A 104 -1.23 -8.92 17.11
N ASP A 105 -1.26 -8.63 18.41
CA ASP A 105 -0.04 -8.32 19.16
C ASP A 105 0.92 -9.51 19.23
N ARG A 106 0.41 -10.73 19.43
CA ARG A 106 1.21 -11.95 19.39
C ARG A 106 1.90 -12.11 18.03
N PHE A 107 1.18 -11.85 16.95
CA PHE A 107 1.70 -11.88 15.59
C PHE A 107 2.86 -10.87 15.42
N LEU A 108 2.63 -9.59 15.74
CA LEU A 108 3.62 -8.52 15.62
C LEU A 108 4.87 -8.79 16.47
N ARG A 109 4.70 -9.30 17.70
CA ARG A 109 5.80 -9.70 18.57
C ARG A 109 6.58 -10.89 18.02
N THR A 110 5.91 -11.88 17.44
CA THR A 110 6.56 -13.05 16.85
C THR A 110 7.40 -12.67 15.64
N LEU A 111 6.94 -11.75 14.78
CA LEU A 111 7.72 -11.21 13.66
C LEU A 111 8.87 -10.30 14.13
N GLY A 112 8.76 -9.72 15.31
CA GLY A 112 9.84 -9.00 15.96
C GLY A 112 10.14 -7.62 15.39
N PHE A 113 9.11 -6.86 14.97
CA PHE A 113 9.28 -5.52 14.39
C PHE A 113 10.13 -4.58 15.23
N GLU A 114 9.90 -4.53 16.56
CA GLU A 114 10.69 -3.71 17.48
C GLU A 114 12.15 -4.13 17.50
N LYS A 115 12.42 -5.44 17.45
CA LYS A 115 13.80 -5.99 17.44
C LYS A 115 14.52 -5.66 16.12
N ILE A 116 13.81 -5.70 15.00
CA ILE A 116 14.34 -5.31 13.68
C ILE A 116 14.69 -3.83 13.69
N ALA A 117 13.72 -2.97 14.06
CA ALA A 117 13.92 -1.53 14.15
C ALA A 117 15.11 -1.17 15.07
N GLN A 118 15.29 -1.87 16.20
CA GLN A 118 16.44 -1.66 17.09
C GLN A 118 17.77 -2.03 16.41
N LYS A 119 17.81 -3.11 15.63
CA LYS A 119 19.02 -3.48 14.86
C LYS A 119 19.34 -2.42 13.80
N THR A 120 18.33 -1.90 13.12
CA THR A 120 18.46 -0.82 12.14
C THR A 120 18.95 0.46 12.80
N LEU A 121 18.33 0.88 13.92
CA LEU A 121 18.74 2.08 14.66
C LEU A 121 20.22 2.05 15.08
N ASN A 122 20.75 0.86 15.44
CA ASN A 122 22.16 0.68 15.78
C ASN A 122 23.12 0.89 14.60
N LYS A 123 22.62 0.96 13.36
CA LYS A 123 23.40 1.22 12.14
C LYS A 123 23.34 2.68 11.69
N VAL A 124 22.35 3.44 12.18
CA VAL A 124 22.16 4.85 11.82
C VAL A 124 23.34 5.70 12.27
N PRO A 125 23.97 6.51 11.39
CA PRO A 125 25.06 7.41 11.73
C PRO A 125 24.63 8.48 12.75
N SER A 126 25.58 8.97 13.54
CA SER A 126 25.31 9.90 14.65
C SER A 126 24.69 11.24 14.23
N ASP A 127 25.01 11.73 13.03
CA ASP A 127 24.44 12.97 12.47
C ASP A 127 22.98 12.78 12.07
N ILE A 128 22.65 11.65 11.47
CA ILE A 128 21.25 11.30 11.14
C ILE A 128 20.46 11.00 12.43
N LEU A 129 21.07 10.29 13.39
CA LEU A 129 20.44 10.05 14.69
C LEU A 129 20.08 11.36 15.39
N ALA A 130 20.94 12.40 15.33
CA ALA A 130 20.64 13.72 15.89
C ALA A 130 19.41 14.35 15.21
N HIS A 131 19.22 14.21 13.89
CA HIS A 131 18.03 14.69 13.20
C HIS A 131 16.75 13.95 13.63
N LEU A 132 16.86 12.64 13.90
CA LEU A 132 15.75 11.84 14.44
C LEU A 132 15.40 12.29 15.87
N GLU A 133 16.42 12.54 16.71
CA GLU A 133 16.25 13.07 18.08
C GLU A 133 15.57 14.44 18.07
N ASP A 134 16.01 15.36 17.19
CA ASP A 134 15.40 16.68 17.00
C ASP A 134 13.92 16.57 16.55
N THR A 135 13.63 15.65 15.62
CA THR A 135 12.25 15.36 15.19
C THR A 135 11.40 14.88 16.36
N CYS A 136 11.91 13.92 17.15
CA CYS A 136 11.22 13.40 18.33
C CYS A 136 11.05 14.48 19.41
N TYR A 137 12.04 15.36 19.58
CA TYR A 137 11.92 16.51 20.50
C TYR A 137 10.72 17.38 20.11
N GLY A 138 10.57 17.72 18.82
CA GLY A 138 9.43 18.49 18.33
C GLY A 138 8.08 17.78 18.56
N ILE A 139 8.00 16.48 18.23
CA ILE A 139 6.81 15.65 18.50
C ILE A 139 6.45 15.70 19.98
N ASN A 140 7.42 15.44 20.86
CA ASN A 140 7.22 15.40 22.31
C ASN A 140 6.87 16.75 22.91
N ALA A 141 7.40 17.85 22.36
CA ALA A 141 7.02 19.21 22.78
C ALA A 141 5.51 19.45 22.51
N TYR A 142 5.01 19.08 21.33
CA TYR A 142 3.58 19.15 21.06
C TYR A 142 2.76 18.26 22.00
N VAL A 143 3.18 17.02 22.25
CA VAL A 143 2.51 16.09 23.18
C VAL A 143 2.42 16.70 24.57
N GLN A 144 3.49 17.32 25.05
CA GLN A 144 3.57 17.94 26.39
C GLN A 144 2.77 19.25 26.52
N SER A 145 2.55 19.97 25.41
CA SER A 145 1.73 21.18 25.41
C SER A 145 0.24 20.92 25.61
N LEU A 146 -0.23 19.70 25.30
CA LEU A 146 -1.65 19.33 25.34
C LEU A 146 -2.13 19.02 26.75
N SER A 147 -3.20 19.70 27.18
CA SER A 147 -3.99 19.25 28.33
C SER A 147 -4.93 18.10 27.94
N PRO A 148 -5.44 17.26 28.87
CA PRO A 148 -6.37 16.16 28.55
C PRO A 148 -7.63 16.58 27.81
N SER A 149 -8.07 17.83 27.95
CA SER A 149 -9.22 18.36 27.19
C SER A 149 -8.89 18.63 25.71
N GLU A 150 -7.61 18.79 25.38
CA GLU A 150 -7.10 19.09 24.04
C GLU A 150 -6.63 17.83 23.29
N TYR A 151 -6.67 16.66 23.92
CA TYR A 151 -6.30 15.41 23.22
C TYR A 151 -7.15 15.21 21.96
N PRO A 152 -6.57 14.73 20.86
CA PRO A 152 -7.33 14.26 19.71
C PRO A 152 -8.47 13.34 20.13
N LEU A 153 -9.58 13.39 19.39
CA LEU A 153 -10.83 12.71 19.77
C LEU A 153 -10.66 11.19 19.92
N GLU A 154 -9.80 10.61 19.12
CA GLU A 154 -9.48 9.18 19.10
C GLU A 154 -8.93 8.69 20.47
N PHE A 155 -8.02 9.46 21.08
CA PHE A 155 -7.47 9.13 22.39
C PHE A 155 -8.55 9.16 23.49
N LYS A 156 -9.47 10.14 23.40
CA LYS A 156 -10.61 10.24 24.32
C LYS A 156 -11.57 9.06 24.17
N LEU A 157 -11.85 8.64 22.93
CA LEU A 157 -12.72 7.48 22.64
C LEU A 157 -12.09 6.18 23.12
N LEU A 158 -10.78 6.03 22.93
CA LEU A 158 -10.03 4.87 23.41
C LEU A 158 -9.71 4.93 24.91
N GLN A 159 -10.07 6.01 25.61
CA GLN A 159 -9.81 6.23 27.04
C GLN A 159 -8.31 6.11 27.36
N ILE A 160 -7.48 6.78 26.56
CA ILE A 160 -6.04 6.88 26.75
C ILE A 160 -5.78 8.14 27.57
N ASP A 161 -5.43 7.97 28.84
CA ASP A 161 -5.23 9.07 29.78
C ASP A 161 -3.84 9.71 29.67
N GLU A 162 -2.84 8.97 29.16
CA GLU A 162 -1.47 9.43 28.96
C GLU A 162 -1.07 9.25 27.50
N LEU A 163 -0.68 10.34 26.85
CA LEU A 163 -0.17 10.30 25.48
C LEU A 163 1.23 9.68 25.43
N PRO A 164 1.57 8.91 24.38
CA PRO A 164 2.89 8.32 24.26
C PRO A 164 3.94 9.38 23.97
N THR A 165 5.15 9.19 24.52
CA THR A 165 6.37 9.90 24.08
C THR A 165 7.00 9.19 22.88
N PHE A 166 7.77 9.90 22.08
CA PHE A 166 8.42 9.39 20.88
C PHE A 166 9.94 9.40 20.99
N GLU A 167 10.57 8.41 20.41
CA GLU A 167 12.02 8.21 20.37
C GLU A 167 12.47 7.82 18.93
N PRO A 168 13.75 7.95 18.55
CA PRO A 168 14.23 7.63 17.21
C PRO A 168 13.82 6.24 16.71
N LEU A 169 13.68 5.27 17.62
CA LEU A 169 13.20 3.93 17.30
C LEU A 169 11.82 3.93 16.63
N ASP A 170 10.90 4.82 17.06
CA ASP A 170 9.55 4.93 16.52
C ASP A 170 9.54 5.39 15.06
N ILE A 171 10.55 6.21 14.67
CA ILE A 171 10.71 6.69 13.29
C ILE A 171 11.32 5.58 12.43
N VAL A 172 12.36 4.91 12.90
CA VAL A 172 13.04 3.83 12.17
C VAL A 172 12.09 2.63 11.95
N ALA A 173 11.23 2.32 12.93
CA ALA A 173 10.24 1.25 12.82
C ALA A 173 9.26 1.43 11.65
N LEU A 174 9.10 2.66 11.14
CA LEU A 174 8.24 2.95 10.00
C LEU A 174 8.70 2.20 8.73
N SER A 175 10.01 2.11 8.47
CA SER A 175 10.55 1.35 7.32
C SER A 175 10.16 -0.13 7.42
N THR A 176 10.35 -0.74 8.59
CA THR A 176 10.00 -2.16 8.83
C THR A 176 8.50 -2.42 8.67
N MET A 177 7.64 -1.49 9.15
CA MET A 177 6.19 -1.61 8.95
C MET A 177 5.81 -1.48 7.47
N MET A 178 6.43 -0.57 6.72
CA MET A 178 6.21 -0.43 5.29
C MET A 178 6.74 -1.64 4.50
N ALA A 179 7.86 -2.24 4.92
CA ALA A 179 8.39 -3.46 4.33
C ALA A 179 7.38 -4.62 4.48
N TRP A 180 6.74 -4.74 5.64
CA TRP A 180 5.68 -5.71 5.86
C TRP A 180 4.46 -5.46 4.97
N GLU A 181 4.01 -4.22 4.87
CA GLU A 181 2.84 -3.85 4.06
C GLU A 181 3.03 -4.16 2.57
N LEU A 182 4.22 -3.94 2.04
CA LEU A 182 4.49 -4.00 0.60
C LEU A 182 5.04 -5.36 0.12
N GLN A 183 5.24 -6.35 1.02
CA GLN A 183 5.69 -7.69 0.64
C GLN A 183 4.60 -8.51 -0.08
N GLY A 184 4.98 -9.48 -0.91
CA GLY A 184 4.06 -10.33 -1.69
C GLY A 184 4.03 -11.81 -1.28
N GLY A 185 5.05 -12.31 -0.58
CA GLY A 185 5.29 -13.74 -0.33
C GLY A 185 4.43 -14.35 0.78
N TRP A 186 4.08 -13.58 1.81
CA TRP A 186 3.42 -14.11 3.02
C TRP A 186 2.14 -14.91 2.76
N ASP A 187 1.26 -14.45 1.88
CA ASP A 187 0.00 -15.11 1.60
C ASP A 187 0.06 -16.08 0.40
N SER A 188 1.15 -16.10 -0.35
CA SER A 188 1.20 -16.83 -1.61
C SER A 188 1.91 -18.19 -1.53
N GLU A 189 3.10 -18.29 -0.93
CA GLU A 189 3.88 -19.52 -0.95
C GLU A 189 3.24 -20.69 -0.20
N LEU A 190 2.69 -20.40 0.99
CA LEU A 190 1.93 -21.39 1.75
C LEU A 190 0.68 -21.81 0.99
N PHE A 191 0.02 -20.91 0.27
CA PHE A 191 -1.13 -21.19 -0.58
C PHE A 191 -0.77 -22.06 -1.79
N PHE A 192 0.27 -21.71 -2.55
CA PHE A 192 0.74 -22.55 -3.67
C PHE A 192 1.21 -23.92 -3.18
N GLY A 193 1.79 -23.94 -2.02
CA GLY A 193 2.08 -25.13 -1.32
C GLY A 193 0.86 -26.03 -1.11
N ALA A 194 -0.34 -25.51 -0.84
CA ALA A 194 -1.58 -26.26 -0.71
C ALA A 194 -2.07 -26.88 -2.02
N ILE A 195 -2.11 -26.05 -3.03
CA ILE A 195 -2.61 -26.46 -4.34
C ILE A 195 -1.85 -27.67 -4.86
N ASN A 196 -0.53 -27.66 -4.71
CA ASN A 196 0.26 -28.77 -5.19
C ASN A 196 0.15 -30.06 -4.34
N GLU A 197 -0.13 -30.06 -3.01
CA GLU A 197 -0.35 -31.31 -2.21
C GLU A 197 -1.72 -31.90 -2.45
N GLN A 198 -2.71 -31.08 -2.65
CA GLN A 198 -4.06 -31.58 -2.81
C GLN A 198 -4.44 -31.85 -4.26
N LEU A 199 -4.06 -30.95 -5.18
CA LEU A 199 -4.42 -31.08 -6.61
C LEU A 199 -3.26 -31.56 -7.48
N GLY A 200 -2.02 -31.43 -7.01
CA GLY A 200 -0.83 -31.87 -7.73
C GLY A 200 -0.12 -30.72 -8.51
N PRO A 201 1.11 -31.00 -9.01
CA PRO A 201 1.96 -30.02 -9.66
C PRO A 201 1.39 -29.47 -10.97
N ASP A 202 0.54 -30.23 -11.65
CA ASP A 202 -0.05 -29.80 -12.92
C ASP A 202 -1.02 -28.63 -12.69
N TYR A 203 -1.91 -28.70 -11.70
CA TYR A 203 -2.80 -27.61 -11.30
C TYR A 203 -2.03 -26.37 -10.87
N LEU A 204 -0.98 -26.53 -10.05
CA LEU A 204 -0.15 -25.42 -9.63
C LEU A 204 0.53 -24.74 -10.83
N SER A 205 1.10 -25.54 -11.75
CA SER A 205 1.81 -25.01 -12.92
C SER A 205 0.94 -24.13 -13.82
N GLU A 206 -0.39 -24.40 -13.84
CA GLU A 206 -1.35 -23.64 -14.64
C GLU A 206 -1.67 -22.24 -14.08
N ILE A 207 -1.53 -22.02 -12.77
CA ILE A 207 -1.81 -20.73 -12.14
C ILE A 207 -0.57 -19.93 -11.75
N LEU A 208 0.62 -20.56 -11.73
CA LEU A 208 1.85 -19.85 -11.50
C LEU A 208 2.12 -18.85 -12.62
N PRO A 209 2.45 -17.60 -12.31
CA PRO A 209 2.65 -16.55 -13.31
C PRO A 209 3.72 -16.94 -14.31
N SER A 210 3.36 -17.04 -15.59
CA SER A 210 4.27 -17.09 -16.72
C SER A 210 4.17 -15.77 -17.48
N TYR A 211 5.22 -14.95 -17.43
CA TYR A 211 5.22 -13.68 -18.15
C TYR A 211 5.41 -13.89 -19.65
N ASP A 212 4.50 -13.33 -20.47
CA ASP A 212 4.64 -13.29 -21.90
C ASP A 212 5.89 -12.44 -22.27
N PRO A 213 6.84 -12.99 -23.06
CA PRO A 213 8.05 -12.25 -23.46
C PRO A 213 7.76 -11.00 -24.31
N ASN A 214 6.54 -10.84 -24.83
CA ASN A 214 6.12 -9.65 -25.56
C ASN A 214 5.59 -8.52 -24.67
N PHE A 215 5.42 -8.73 -23.37
CA PHE A 215 4.99 -7.68 -22.45
C PHE A 215 6.14 -6.70 -22.19
N VAL A 216 5.74 -5.43 -22.03
CA VAL A 216 6.68 -4.33 -21.72
C VAL A 216 7.42 -4.67 -20.43
N THR A 217 8.73 -4.93 -20.57
CA THR A 217 9.66 -5.08 -19.45
C THR A 217 10.53 -3.82 -19.36
N ILE A 218 11.13 -3.61 -18.20
CA ILE A 218 12.11 -2.54 -18.05
C ILE A 218 13.46 -3.05 -18.63
N SER A 219 13.71 -4.36 -18.57
CA SER A 219 14.85 -5.10 -19.16
C SER A 219 14.44 -6.56 -19.53
N SER A 220 15.21 -7.44 -20.17
CA SER A 220 14.77 -8.72 -20.80
C SER A 220 15.41 -10.07 -20.35
N ASN A 221 14.65 -11.18 -20.16
CA ASN A 221 14.86 -12.68 -20.20
C ASN A 221 14.54 -13.59 -18.97
N ASP A 222 13.85 -14.76 -19.19
CA ASP A 222 13.27 -15.73 -18.24
C ASP A 222 13.93 -17.12 -18.14
N VAL A 223 13.71 -17.88 -17.01
CA VAL A 223 13.73 -19.34 -16.89
C VAL A 223 12.92 -19.86 -15.68
N LEU A 224 12.33 -21.10 -15.74
CA LEU A 224 11.24 -21.70 -14.96
C LEU A 224 11.61 -22.71 -13.85
N LEU A 225 10.79 -22.92 -12.75
CA LEU A 225 10.14 -24.17 -12.26
C LEU A 225 9.87 -24.37 -10.76
N LYS A 226 8.78 -24.95 -10.39
CA LYS A 226 7.99 -25.96 -9.60
C LYS A 226 8.34 -26.19 -8.11
N SER A 227 7.45 -26.32 -7.20
CA SER A 227 6.12 -26.71 -6.74
C SER A 227 5.98 -26.79 -5.20
N PHE A 228 4.81 -26.66 -4.55
CA PHE A 228 4.23 -27.27 -3.32
C PHE A 228 3.20 -26.44 -2.52
N LYS A 229 2.64 -26.85 -1.53
CA LYS A 229 1.39 -27.26 -0.93
C LYS A 229 0.94 -26.53 0.37
N GLN A 230 -0.26 -26.20 0.49
CA GLN A 230 -1.46 -25.97 1.31
C GLN A 230 -1.58 -24.71 2.21
N TYR A 231 -2.78 -24.04 2.22
CA TYR A 231 -2.94 -22.68 2.61
C TYR A 231 -4.31 -22.18 3.13
N ALA A 232 -4.36 -21.13 3.91
CA ALA A 232 -5.33 -20.04 4.09
C ALA A 232 -4.98 -19.03 5.23
N SER A 233 -5.42 -17.76 5.22
CA SER A 233 -4.83 -16.58 5.89
C SER A 233 -5.40 -16.14 7.26
N ASP A 234 -4.54 -15.65 8.20
CA ASP A 234 -4.91 -15.08 9.53
C ASP A 234 -4.63 -13.57 9.67
N THR A 235 -4.09 -12.92 8.65
CA THR A 235 -3.68 -11.50 8.72
C THR A 235 -4.80 -10.51 8.38
N GLU A 236 -5.97 -10.98 7.95
CA GLU A 236 -7.08 -10.13 7.50
C GLU A 236 -7.58 -9.18 8.62
N ASN A 237 -7.68 -9.66 9.86
CA ASN A 237 -8.12 -8.82 10.98
C ASN A 237 -7.13 -7.69 11.27
N LEU A 238 -5.82 -7.98 11.25
CA LEU A 238 -4.78 -6.98 11.43
C LEU A 238 -4.81 -5.93 10.31
N ARG A 239 -4.95 -6.37 9.06
CA ARG A 239 -5.07 -5.48 7.90
C ARG A 239 -6.31 -4.60 7.98
N ASN A 240 -7.46 -5.15 8.35
CA ASN A 240 -8.68 -4.38 8.53
C ASN A 240 -8.53 -3.32 9.63
N LEU A 241 -7.77 -3.61 10.69
CA LEU A 241 -7.49 -2.68 11.78
C LEU A 241 -6.49 -1.60 11.37
N LEU A 242 -5.42 -1.98 10.67
CA LEU A 242 -4.41 -1.05 10.15
C LEU A 242 -4.90 -0.34 8.88
N LYS A 243 -6.07 -0.72 8.34
CA LYS A 243 -6.58 -0.26 7.04
C LYS A 243 -5.58 -0.50 5.91
N THR A 244 -5.01 -1.70 5.89
CA THR A 244 -4.06 -2.15 4.90
C THR A 244 -4.72 -3.21 4.04
N ASP A 245 -5.25 -2.80 2.89
CA ASP A 245 -5.96 -3.69 1.96
C ASP A 245 -5.04 -4.03 0.78
N ARG A 246 -4.58 -5.28 0.69
CA ARG A 246 -3.68 -5.74 -0.39
C ARG A 246 -4.33 -5.81 -1.76
N ASP A 247 -5.64 -5.88 -1.84
CA ASP A 247 -6.35 -5.99 -3.13
C ASP A 247 -6.10 -4.79 -4.04
N GLY A 248 -5.53 -3.69 -3.51
CA GLY A 248 -5.29 -2.45 -4.21
C GLY A 248 -3.84 -2.04 -4.42
N TYR A 249 -2.87 -2.75 -3.84
CA TYR A 249 -1.49 -2.27 -3.85
C TYR A 249 -0.87 -2.28 -5.25
N GLY A 250 -0.18 -1.20 -5.51
CA GLY A 250 0.51 -0.91 -6.75
C GLY A 250 1.09 0.48 -6.70
N SER A 251 1.56 0.97 -7.82
CA SER A 251 2.00 2.36 -7.97
C SER A 251 2.27 2.65 -9.43
N ASN A 252 2.32 3.93 -9.81
CA ASN A 252 2.90 4.33 -11.07
C ASN A 252 3.99 5.37 -10.83
N ALA A 253 5.06 5.33 -11.64
CA ALA A 253 6.04 6.40 -11.74
C ALA A 253 6.59 6.47 -13.15
N TRP A 254 6.84 7.68 -13.65
CA TRP A 254 7.54 7.87 -14.91
C TRP A 254 8.33 9.18 -14.92
N ALA A 255 9.43 9.17 -15.64
CA ALA A 255 10.24 10.34 -15.96
C ALA A 255 10.33 10.52 -17.48
N VAL A 256 10.15 11.75 -17.94
CA VAL A 256 10.21 12.13 -19.36
C VAL A 256 11.37 13.09 -19.57
N SER A 257 12.29 12.76 -20.47
CA SER A 257 13.44 13.59 -20.81
C SER A 257 13.00 14.90 -21.47
N GLY A 258 13.78 15.96 -21.28
CA GLY A 258 13.61 17.23 -21.95
C GLY A 258 13.50 17.16 -23.48
N THR A 259 14.03 16.11 -24.09
CA THR A 259 13.87 15.86 -25.54
C THR A 259 12.43 15.59 -25.95
N LYS A 260 11.56 15.17 -25.02
CA LYS A 260 10.14 14.85 -25.24
C LYS A 260 9.18 15.84 -24.55
N THR A 261 9.67 16.86 -23.85
CA THR A 261 8.84 17.85 -23.15
C THR A 261 8.76 19.19 -23.88
N LYS A 262 7.69 19.97 -23.62
CA LYS A 262 7.52 21.33 -24.19
C LYS A 262 8.52 22.32 -23.58
N SER A 263 8.88 22.15 -22.32
CA SER A 263 9.82 23.02 -21.59
C SER A 263 11.29 22.77 -22.00
N GLY A 264 11.60 21.61 -22.58
CA GLY A 264 12.98 21.18 -22.84
C GLY A 264 13.72 20.67 -21.60
N LYS A 265 13.06 20.57 -20.44
CA LYS A 265 13.57 19.98 -19.20
C LYS A 265 12.70 18.78 -18.77
N PRO A 266 13.20 17.87 -17.95
CA PRO A 266 12.45 16.70 -17.54
C PRO A 266 11.14 17.01 -16.83
N LEU A 267 10.21 16.05 -16.92
CA LEU A 267 9.00 15.96 -16.08
C LEU A 267 9.03 14.61 -15.36
N LEU A 268 8.67 14.61 -14.07
CA LEU A 268 8.51 13.38 -13.29
C LEU A 268 7.11 13.34 -12.67
N ALA A 269 6.44 12.21 -12.79
CA ALA A 269 5.16 11.96 -12.12
C ALA A 269 5.20 10.67 -11.30
N ASN A 270 4.50 10.67 -10.17
CA ASN A 270 4.39 9.52 -9.27
C ASN A 270 3.04 9.51 -8.56
N ASP A 271 2.44 8.32 -8.45
CA ASP A 271 1.25 8.04 -7.64
C ASP A 271 1.32 6.65 -7.01
N PRO A 272 1.74 6.53 -5.75
CA PRO A 272 1.69 5.27 -5.01
C PRO A 272 0.24 4.84 -4.76
N HIS A 273 -0.06 3.55 -5.02
CA HIS A 273 -1.38 2.98 -4.77
C HIS A 273 -1.35 2.18 -3.48
N LEU A 274 -2.05 2.70 -2.47
CA LEU A 274 -2.22 2.11 -1.15
C LEU A 274 -3.70 2.14 -0.76
N ALA A 275 -4.03 1.52 0.38
CA ALA A 275 -5.37 1.62 0.93
C ALA A 275 -5.78 3.07 1.18
N TYR A 276 -7.05 3.41 0.94
CA TYR A 276 -7.59 4.73 1.20
C TYR A 276 -7.92 4.91 2.68
N ASN A 277 -6.97 5.46 3.40
CA ASN A 277 -7.08 5.77 4.82
C ASN A 277 -7.49 7.22 5.07
N LEU A 278 -8.12 7.45 6.20
CA LEU A 278 -8.38 8.76 6.75
C LEU A 278 -7.91 8.80 8.22
N PRO A 279 -6.87 9.57 8.56
CA PRO A 279 -6.06 10.44 7.67
C PRO A 279 -5.29 9.66 6.59
N PRO A 280 -4.88 10.31 5.47
CA PRO A 280 -4.11 9.63 4.43
C PRO A 280 -2.71 9.23 4.92
N TRP A 281 -2.08 8.27 4.24
CA TRP A 281 -0.72 7.81 4.53
C TRP A 281 0.30 8.94 4.51
N TRP A 282 0.20 9.81 3.51
CA TRP A 282 1.16 10.84 3.16
C TRP A 282 0.91 12.14 3.91
N TYR A 283 2.00 12.76 4.34
CA TYR A 283 2.04 14.09 4.93
C TYR A 283 2.93 14.99 4.06
N GLU A 284 2.33 15.96 3.38
CA GLU A 284 3.03 16.87 2.48
C GLU A 284 3.75 17.95 3.29
N ILE A 285 5.02 18.20 2.98
CA ILE A 285 5.84 19.17 3.72
C ILE A 285 6.94 19.73 2.83
N ARG A 286 7.35 20.96 3.11
CA ARG A 286 8.55 21.57 2.58
C ARG A 286 9.47 21.98 3.71
N LEU A 287 10.76 21.63 3.57
CA LEU A 287 11.80 21.85 4.58
C LEU A 287 12.99 22.61 3.97
N LYS A 288 13.37 23.72 4.57
CA LYS A 288 14.52 24.54 4.17
C LYS A 288 15.37 24.91 5.35
N SER A 289 16.67 24.57 5.26
CA SER A 289 17.73 25.02 6.16
C SER A 289 18.97 25.39 5.34
N ASN A 290 20.12 25.57 6.03
CA ASN A 290 21.39 25.77 5.34
C ASN A 290 21.86 24.54 4.55
N ASN A 291 21.52 23.31 5.00
CA ASN A 291 21.98 22.07 4.39
C ASN A 291 20.87 21.25 3.71
N TYR A 292 19.61 21.62 3.89
CA TYR A 292 18.46 20.95 3.29
C TYR A 292 17.61 21.94 2.49
N ASN A 293 17.11 21.48 1.36
CA ASN A 293 16.08 22.18 0.60
C ASN A 293 15.19 21.14 -0.08
N PHE A 294 14.23 20.60 0.67
CA PHE A 294 13.39 19.47 0.28
C PHE A 294 11.93 19.87 0.18
N GLY A 295 11.22 19.38 -0.82
CA GLY A 295 9.78 19.48 -0.92
C GLY A 295 9.16 18.15 -1.34
N GLY A 296 8.23 17.62 -0.53
CA GLY A 296 7.63 16.30 -0.83
C GLY A 296 6.79 15.74 0.30
N TYR A 297 6.90 14.45 0.52
CA TYR A 297 6.04 13.69 1.41
C TYR A 297 6.84 12.84 2.40
N GLY A 298 6.42 12.92 3.67
CA GLY A 298 6.69 11.92 4.69
C GLY A 298 5.48 11.00 4.86
N LEU A 299 5.59 10.04 5.77
CA LEU A 299 4.53 9.10 6.11
C LEU A 299 3.99 9.34 7.51
N TYR A 300 2.69 9.22 7.71
CA TYR A 300 2.01 9.31 9.01
C TYR A 300 2.28 10.61 9.80
N GLY A 301 2.65 11.70 9.13
CA GLY A 301 3.05 12.95 9.77
C GLY A 301 4.52 13.03 10.16
N ILE A 302 5.29 11.95 10.01
CA ILE A 302 6.75 11.94 10.25
C ILE A 302 7.44 12.60 9.06
N PRO A 303 8.25 13.66 9.26
CA PRO A 303 8.82 14.48 8.19
C PRO A 303 10.07 13.86 7.56
N LEU A 304 10.02 12.59 7.19
CA LEU A 304 11.07 11.92 6.42
C LEU A 304 10.93 12.24 4.92
N PRO A 305 12.04 12.41 4.18
CA PRO A 305 12.01 12.73 2.74
C PRO A 305 11.75 11.49 1.86
N VAL A 306 10.58 10.85 2.00
CA VAL A 306 10.28 9.58 1.32
C VAL A 306 10.12 9.77 -0.19
N ILE A 307 9.25 10.68 -0.63
CA ILE A 307 9.04 10.99 -2.06
C ILE A 307 9.07 12.50 -2.23
N GLY A 308 9.86 13.00 -3.20
CA GLY A 308 9.95 14.43 -3.38
C GLY A 308 11.00 14.89 -4.37
N HIS A 309 11.49 16.10 -4.14
CA HIS A 309 12.63 16.69 -4.82
C HIS A 309 13.37 17.67 -3.93
N ASN A 310 14.62 17.94 -4.27
CA ASN A 310 15.38 19.11 -3.83
C ASN A 310 15.61 20.07 -5.03
N GLU A 311 16.55 21.01 -4.94
CA GLU A 311 16.87 21.94 -6.02
C GLU A 311 17.66 21.31 -7.18
N ASN A 312 18.08 20.05 -7.08
CA ASN A 312 18.95 19.36 -8.05
C ASN A 312 18.23 18.19 -8.72
N ILE A 313 17.64 17.32 -7.90
CA ILE A 313 17.03 16.05 -8.34
C ILE A 313 15.59 15.90 -7.82
N GLY A 314 14.82 15.06 -8.47
CA GLY A 314 13.54 14.59 -7.97
C GLY A 314 13.44 13.08 -8.10
N TRP A 315 12.65 12.48 -7.20
CA TRP A 315 12.46 11.05 -7.15
C TRP A 315 11.01 10.65 -6.86
N GLY A 316 10.64 9.47 -7.36
CA GLY A 316 9.37 8.81 -7.10
C GLY A 316 9.57 7.33 -6.94
N PHE A 317 8.72 6.68 -6.13
CA PHE A 317 8.83 5.27 -5.79
C PHE A 317 7.66 4.45 -6.30
N THR A 318 7.97 3.21 -6.72
CA THR A 318 6.96 2.17 -6.91
C THR A 318 7.49 0.86 -6.32
N ASN A 319 6.60 -0.01 -5.83
CA ASN A 319 7.03 -1.31 -5.32
C ASN A 319 7.63 -2.17 -6.45
N VAL A 320 8.82 -2.76 -6.22
CA VAL A 320 9.48 -3.71 -7.13
C VAL A 320 8.72 -5.04 -7.20
N MET A 321 7.93 -5.37 -6.18
CA MET A 321 7.30 -6.68 -6.01
C MET A 321 8.34 -7.80 -5.91
N THR A 322 9.41 -7.58 -5.14
CA THR A 322 10.45 -8.58 -4.90
C THR A 322 9.89 -9.79 -4.16
N ASP A 323 10.49 -10.94 -4.45
CA ASP A 323 10.35 -12.13 -3.65
C ASP A 323 11.43 -12.06 -2.54
N ASP A 324 11.05 -11.55 -1.37
CA ASP A 324 11.94 -11.15 -0.28
C ASP A 324 11.79 -12.01 0.99
N MET A 325 11.06 -13.14 0.88
CA MET A 325 10.82 -14.06 2.00
C MET A 325 10.70 -15.50 1.56
N ASP A 326 10.95 -16.44 2.50
CA ASP A 326 10.80 -17.87 2.30
C ASP A 326 10.29 -18.56 3.55
N PHE A 327 9.61 -19.69 3.36
CA PHE A 327 9.14 -20.56 4.43
C PHE A 327 9.86 -21.91 4.40
N TYR A 328 10.13 -22.47 5.58
CA TYR A 328 10.83 -23.76 5.72
C TYR A 328 10.05 -24.70 6.64
N ILE A 329 9.82 -25.92 6.18
CA ILE A 329 9.17 -26.97 6.96
C ILE A 329 10.22 -27.61 7.85
N GLU A 330 10.17 -27.33 9.14
CA GLU A 330 11.14 -27.79 10.15
C GLU A 330 10.71 -29.10 10.79
N SER A 331 11.70 -29.89 11.23
CA SER A 331 11.50 -31.06 12.07
C SER A 331 11.91 -30.73 13.50
N LEU A 332 10.96 -30.74 14.44
CA LEU A 332 11.20 -30.45 15.86
C LEU A 332 11.26 -31.75 16.67
N ASN A 333 12.02 -31.75 17.79
CA ASN A 333 11.95 -32.81 18.79
C ASN A 333 10.62 -32.77 19.56
N GLU A 334 10.32 -33.81 20.36
CA GLU A 334 9.07 -33.95 21.10
C GLU A 334 8.82 -32.76 22.06
N ASP A 335 9.88 -32.23 22.69
CA ASP A 335 9.79 -31.12 23.65
C ASP A 335 9.75 -29.74 22.97
N GLN A 336 9.87 -29.68 21.63
CA GLN A 336 9.93 -28.44 20.84
C GLN A 336 11.01 -27.46 21.32
N THR A 337 12.16 -27.99 21.70
CA THR A 337 13.34 -27.23 22.14
C THR A 337 14.47 -27.25 21.13
N GLN A 338 14.43 -28.22 20.19
CA GLN A 338 15.44 -28.40 19.14
C GLN A 338 14.80 -28.64 17.78
N TYR A 339 15.50 -28.28 16.72
CA TYR A 339 15.16 -28.57 15.32
C TYR A 339 16.29 -29.35 14.65
N TYR A 340 15.92 -30.24 13.71
CA TYR A 340 16.84 -31.11 12.99
C TYR A 340 17.27 -30.47 11.67
N VAL A 341 18.59 -30.34 11.44
CA VAL A 341 19.16 -29.81 10.20
C VAL A 341 20.52 -30.45 9.89
N ASP A 342 20.74 -30.86 8.63
CA ASP A 342 22.01 -31.43 8.13
C ASP A 342 22.52 -32.61 8.96
N GLY A 343 21.63 -33.45 9.50
CA GLY A 343 22.00 -34.61 10.28
C GLY A 343 22.18 -34.38 11.78
N GLU A 344 21.95 -33.15 12.27
CA GLU A 344 22.16 -32.76 13.67
C GLU A 344 20.94 -32.07 14.28
N TRP A 345 20.75 -32.27 15.61
CA TRP A 345 19.80 -31.47 16.39
C TRP A 345 20.45 -30.19 16.87
N ARG A 346 19.82 -29.03 16.58
CA ARG A 346 20.25 -27.69 17.04
C ARG A 346 19.20 -27.10 17.97
N ASP A 347 19.64 -26.38 18.99
CA ASP A 347 18.74 -25.73 19.95
C ASP A 347 17.96 -24.61 19.27
N LEU A 348 16.67 -24.51 19.58
CA LEU A 348 15.85 -23.35 19.22
C LEU A 348 16.22 -22.15 20.12
N ILE A 349 16.15 -20.95 19.58
CA ILE A 349 16.10 -19.72 20.36
C ILE A 349 14.67 -19.61 20.89
N ILE A 350 14.51 -19.64 22.23
CA ILE A 350 13.21 -19.57 22.89
C ILE A 350 13.14 -18.31 23.73
N GLU A 351 12.17 -17.45 23.44
CA GLU A 351 11.91 -16.21 24.15
C GLU A 351 10.52 -16.27 24.77
N GLU A 352 10.40 -15.88 26.04
CA GLU A 352 9.12 -15.73 26.73
C GLU A 352 8.84 -14.25 26.93
N GLU A 353 7.67 -13.78 26.47
CA GLU A 353 7.21 -12.41 26.66
C GLU A 353 5.85 -12.40 27.38
N GLU A 354 5.57 -11.33 28.13
CA GLU A 354 4.28 -11.12 28.78
C GLU A 354 3.58 -9.91 28.14
N LEU A 355 2.40 -10.14 27.57
CA LEU A 355 1.53 -9.10 27.04
C LEU A 355 0.52 -8.67 28.12
N VAL A 356 0.46 -7.37 28.38
CA VAL A 356 -0.53 -6.76 29.27
C VAL A 356 -1.70 -6.28 28.41
N LEU A 357 -2.91 -6.74 28.72
CA LEU A 357 -4.12 -6.39 27.99
C LEU A 357 -4.79 -5.14 28.59
N LYS A 358 -5.72 -4.52 27.89
CA LYS A 358 -6.46 -3.33 28.34
C LYS A 358 -7.24 -3.57 29.64
N SER A 359 -7.74 -4.77 29.86
CA SER A 359 -8.36 -5.20 31.13
C SER A 359 -7.39 -5.27 32.31
N GLY A 360 -6.07 -5.11 32.08
CA GLY A 360 -5.01 -5.33 33.06
C GLY A 360 -4.63 -6.81 33.23
N SER A 361 -5.30 -7.73 32.52
CA SER A 361 -4.91 -9.14 32.52
C SER A 361 -3.60 -9.34 31.74
N LYS A 362 -2.86 -10.41 32.10
CA LYS A 362 -1.56 -10.71 31.51
C LYS A 362 -1.61 -12.05 30.79
N ARG A 363 -1.00 -12.11 29.61
CA ARG A 363 -0.88 -13.35 28.84
C ARG A 363 0.58 -13.57 28.41
N LYS A 364 1.08 -14.77 28.67
CA LYS A 364 2.41 -15.19 28.17
C LYS A 364 2.32 -15.65 26.72
N ILE A 365 3.33 -15.29 25.95
CA ILE A 365 3.60 -15.84 24.63
C ILE A 365 5.00 -16.45 24.64
N ILE A 366 5.20 -17.49 23.83
CA ILE A 366 6.48 -18.14 23.63
C ILE A 366 6.81 -17.99 22.14
N ILE A 367 7.95 -17.40 21.85
CA ILE A 367 8.47 -17.25 20.50
C ILE A 367 9.62 -18.22 20.33
N ARG A 368 9.55 -19.09 19.33
CA ARG A 368 10.61 -20.03 18.99
C ARG A 368 11.20 -19.66 17.64
N SER A 369 12.51 -19.66 17.52
CA SER A 369 13.19 -19.33 16.27
C SER A 369 14.26 -20.36 15.94
N THR A 370 14.42 -20.66 14.65
CA THR A 370 15.58 -21.35 14.07
C THR A 370 16.62 -20.31 13.67
N HIS A 371 17.72 -20.74 13.05
CA HIS A 371 18.70 -19.82 12.46
C HIS A 371 18.15 -19.01 11.28
N ARG A 372 17.02 -19.40 10.70
CA ARG A 372 16.34 -18.69 9.59
C ARG A 372 15.45 -17.57 10.10
N GLY A 373 14.78 -17.79 11.24
CA GLY A 373 13.86 -16.84 11.85
C GLY A 373 12.79 -17.54 12.70
N PRO A 374 11.71 -16.83 13.05
CA PRO A 374 10.69 -17.33 13.95
C PRO A 374 9.88 -18.48 13.34
N ILE A 375 9.44 -19.41 14.21
CA ILE A 375 8.44 -20.43 13.88
C ILE A 375 7.06 -19.78 13.94
N ILE A 376 6.37 -19.74 12.80
CA ILE A 376 5.09 -19.07 12.65
C ILE A 376 3.87 -20.00 12.76
N SER A 377 4.09 -21.29 12.94
CA SER A 377 3.00 -22.31 12.93
C SER A 377 1.93 -22.08 13.99
N GLU A 378 2.21 -21.29 15.03
CA GLU A 378 1.25 -20.99 16.09
C GLU A 378 0.49 -19.68 15.87
N ILE A 379 1.01 -18.80 15.01
CA ILE A 379 0.45 -17.47 14.71
C ILE A 379 -0.15 -17.38 13.31
N HIS A 380 0.22 -18.28 12.42
CA HIS A 380 -0.34 -18.37 11.08
C HIS A 380 -1.38 -19.47 11.04
N ARG A 381 -2.65 -19.17 10.79
CA ARG A 381 -3.78 -20.11 10.84
C ARG A 381 -3.48 -21.40 10.10
N ASP A 382 -2.80 -21.34 9.01
CA ASP A 382 -2.64 -22.35 8.00
C ASP A 382 -1.38 -23.18 8.21
N ALA A 383 -0.31 -22.52 8.63
CA ALA A 383 0.83 -23.23 9.20
C ALA A 383 0.38 -24.11 10.37
N LYS A 384 -0.56 -23.62 11.21
CA LYS A 384 -1.21 -24.37 12.27
C LYS A 384 -2.08 -25.53 11.74
N ALA A 385 -2.82 -25.30 10.64
CA ALA A 385 -3.62 -26.36 9.99
C ALA A 385 -2.77 -27.49 9.41
N LEU A 386 -1.57 -27.19 8.94
CA LEU A 386 -0.59 -28.17 8.45
C LEU A 386 -0.04 -29.10 9.53
N LYS A 387 -0.20 -28.77 10.82
CA LYS A 387 0.40 -29.51 11.97
C LYS A 387 1.91 -29.74 11.80
N LYS A 388 2.60 -28.83 11.10
CA LYS A 388 4.03 -28.83 10.86
C LYS A 388 4.64 -27.59 11.49
N ALA A 389 5.87 -27.66 11.94
CA ALA A 389 6.62 -26.47 12.32
C ALA A 389 7.10 -25.77 11.04
N ILE A 390 6.78 -24.51 10.88
CA ILE A 390 7.20 -23.71 9.73
C ILE A 390 7.97 -22.51 10.26
N SER A 391 9.24 -22.37 9.89
CA SER A 391 10.03 -21.19 10.12
C SER A 391 9.93 -20.23 8.94
N PHE A 392 10.19 -18.95 9.20
CA PHE A 392 10.04 -17.85 8.27
C PHE A 392 11.34 -17.06 8.16
N ARG A 393 11.84 -16.87 6.93
CA ARG A 393 12.99 -16.03 6.63
C ARG A 393 12.54 -14.83 5.80
N TRP A 394 12.91 -13.64 6.21
CA TRP A 394 12.55 -12.39 5.57
C TRP A 394 13.77 -11.46 5.46
N THR A 395 13.93 -10.77 4.33
CA THR A 395 15.06 -9.86 4.06
C THR A 395 15.24 -8.84 5.19
N GLU A 396 14.13 -8.32 5.72
CA GLU A 396 14.13 -7.31 6.79
C GLU A 396 14.79 -7.79 8.11
N PHE A 397 14.89 -9.11 8.35
CA PHE A 397 15.58 -9.63 9.55
C PHE A 397 17.08 -9.28 9.59
N ASP A 398 17.67 -8.93 8.43
CA ASP A 398 19.07 -8.48 8.36
C ASP A 398 19.20 -6.98 8.68
N ALA A 399 18.09 -6.27 8.80
CA ALA A 399 17.95 -4.86 9.16
C ALA A 399 18.89 -3.96 8.32
N PHE A 400 18.34 -3.26 7.36
CA PHE A 400 19.06 -2.30 6.50
C PHE A 400 18.80 -0.87 6.97
N ASP A 401 19.59 0.10 6.50
CA ASP A 401 19.48 1.49 6.98
C ASP A 401 18.82 2.39 5.92
N GLU A 402 17.56 2.09 5.62
CA GLU A 402 16.71 2.86 4.70
C GLU A 402 16.58 4.32 5.14
N THR A 403 16.55 4.55 6.46
CA THR A 403 16.41 5.91 7.03
C THR A 403 17.57 6.79 6.60
N THR A 404 18.82 6.34 6.77
CA THR A 404 20.00 7.08 6.28
C THR A 404 19.94 7.26 4.76
N GLY A 405 19.51 6.24 4.02
CA GLY A 405 19.32 6.32 2.57
C GLY A 405 18.37 7.44 2.15
N LEU A 406 17.26 7.65 2.86
CA LEU A 406 16.32 8.75 2.61
C LEU A 406 16.94 10.12 2.90
N PHE A 407 17.69 10.27 3.98
CA PHE A 407 18.38 11.53 4.28
C PHE A 407 19.50 11.85 3.27
N MET A 408 20.25 10.84 2.80
CA MET A 408 21.20 10.99 1.72
C MET A 408 20.51 11.43 0.42
N LEU A 409 19.38 10.82 0.10
CA LEU A 409 18.58 11.15 -1.09
C LEU A 409 18.10 12.61 -1.07
N ALA A 410 17.69 13.13 0.10
CA ALA A 410 17.28 14.52 0.26
C ALA A 410 18.40 15.52 -0.01
N LYS A 411 19.67 15.12 0.09
CA LYS A 411 20.87 15.91 -0.18
C LYS A 411 21.55 15.59 -1.53
N ALA A 412 21.08 14.57 -2.24
CA ALA A 412 21.69 14.13 -3.49
C ALA A 412 21.65 15.23 -4.55
N GLU A 413 22.74 15.42 -5.29
CA GLU A 413 22.86 16.45 -6.32
C GLU A 413 22.79 15.88 -7.74
N ASN A 414 23.05 14.57 -7.90
CA ASN A 414 23.23 13.91 -9.17
C ASN A 414 22.91 12.41 -9.10
N TRP A 415 23.07 11.70 -10.23
CA TRP A 415 22.83 10.26 -10.36
C TRP A 415 23.74 9.39 -9.48
N GLU A 416 25.00 9.81 -9.26
CA GLU A 416 25.95 9.09 -8.42
C GLU A 416 25.51 9.11 -6.95
N ASP A 417 25.16 10.27 -6.41
CA ASP A 417 24.66 10.43 -5.04
C ASP A 417 23.37 9.65 -4.83
N PHE A 418 22.46 9.69 -5.83
CA PHE A 418 21.23 8.92 -5.84
C PHE A 418 21.51 7.41 -5.75
N ASN A 419 22.51 6.90 -6.48
CA ASN A 419 22.91 5.49 -6.39
C ASN A 419 23.51 5.14 -5.03
N GLU A 420 24.34 6.01 -4.44
CA GLU A 420 24.89 5.76 -3.09
C GLU A 420 23.77 5.65 -2.04
N ALA A 421 22.78 6.54 -2.08
CA ALA A 421 21.62 6.47 -1.22
C ALA A 421 20.85 5.14 -1.42
N SER A 422 20.68 4.71 -2.66
CA SER A 422 19.93 3.49 -3.00
C SER A 422 20.58 2.19 -2.50
N LYS A 423 21.90 2.16 -2.28
CA LYS A 423 22.63 1.00 -1.76
C LYS A 423 22.19 0.59 -0.35
N LEU A 424 21.69 1.54 0.43
CA LEU A 424 21.31 1.32 1.83
C LEU A 424 19.95 0.64 1.98
N PHE A 425 19.11 0.63 0.94
CA PHE A 425 17.79 0.02 0.98
C PHE A 425 17.84 -1.50 0.88
N GLY A 426 17.12 -2.16 1.79
CA GLY A 426 16.94 -3.60 1.81
C GLY A 426 15.50 -4.01 1.51
N ALA A 427 14.54 -3.56 2.32
CA ALA A 427 13.10 -3.74 2.16
C ALA A 427 12.35 -2.51 2.72
N PRO A 428 11.16 -2.15 2.17
CA PRO A 428 10.52 -2.77 1.00
C PRO A 428 11.30 -2.48 -0.30
N GLY A 429 11.31 -3.43 -1.21
CA GLY A 429 11.94 -3.22 -2.52
C GLY A 429 11.23 -2.12 -3.31
N GLN A 430 11.94 -1.03 -3.63
CA GLN A 430 11.38 0.10 -4.35
C GLN A 430 12.06 0.32 -5.71
N ASN A 431 11.27 0.50 -6.76
CA ASN A 431 11.73 1.08 -8.02
C ASN A 431 11.92 2.58 -7.82
N TRP A 432 13.13 3.04 -7.82
CA TRP A 432 13.46 4.45 -7.72
C TRP A 432 13.50 5.07 -9.12
N THR A 433 12.59 5.99 -9.39
CA THR A 433 12.55 6.81 -10.61
C THR A 433 13.18 8.16 -10.34
N TYR A 434 14.08 8.58 -11.19
CA TYR A 434 14.96 9.74 -11.05
C TYR A 434 14.78 10.73 -12.22
N ALA A 435 14.88 12.02 -11.93
CA ALA A 435 15.16 13.06 -12.89
C ALA A 435 15.98 14.17 -12.24
N ASP A 436 16.76 14.95 -13.05
CA ASP A 436 17.54 16.07 -12.54
C ASP A 436 17.39 17.35 -13.40
N LYS A 437 17.83 18.47 -12.82
CA LYS A 437 17.81 19.78 -13.51
C LYS A 437 18.73 19.87 -14.71
N GLU A 438 19.74 18.98 -14.81
CA GLU A 438 20.66 18.93 -15.95
C GLU A 438 20.01 18.27 -17.17
N GLY A 439 18.94 17.54 -16.99
CA GLY A 439 18.17 16.94 -18.09
C GLY A 439 18.18 15.43 -18.12
N ASN A 440 18.85 14.79 -17.17
CA ASN A 440 18.93 13.34 -17.10
C ASN A 440 17.66 12.74 -16.47
N ILE A 441 17.36 11.50 -16.88
CA ILE A 441 16.34 10.65 -16.29
C ILE A 441 16.94 9.27 -15.98
N GLY A 442 16.51 8.64 -14.90
CA GLY A 442 17.06 7.36 -14.46
C GLY A 442 16.03 6.49 -13.75
N TRP A 443 16.35 5.21 -13.64
CA TRP A 443 15.62 4.24 -12.85
C TRP A 443 16.54 3.18 -12.29
N ARG A 444 16.29 2.75 -11.06
CA ARG A 444 16.96 1.64 -10.40
C ARG A 444 16.06 0.98 -9.36
N PRO A 445 16.00 -0.37 -9.26
CA PRO A 445 15.42 -1.04 -8.11
C PRO A 445 16.37 -0.92 -6.91
N SER A 446 15.87 -0.42 -5.81
CA SER A 446 16.57 -0.25 -4.54
C SER A 446 16.04 -1.28 -3.57
N THR A 447 16.79 -2.37 -3.39
CA THR A 447 16.38 -3.54 -2.60
C THR A 447 17.51 -4.54 -2.45
N LYS A 448 17.41 -5.43 -1.48
CA LYS A 448 18.26 -6.63 -1.33
C LYS A 448 17.47 -7.86 -1.76
N ILE A 449 17.87 -8.47 -2.85
CA ILE A 449 17.23 -9.68 -3.41
C ILE A 449 18.06 -10.90 -3.04
N PRO A 450 17.46 -11.89 -2.32
CA PRO A 450 18.19 -13.08 -1.91
C PRO A 450 18.59 -13.95 -3.10
N ILE A 451 19.83 -14.47 -3.09
CA ILE A 451 20.29 -15.53 -3.99
C ILE A 451 19.89 -16.86 -3.39
N ARG A 452 19.06 -17.63 -4.09
CA ARG A 452 18.50 -18.90 -3.65
C ARG A 452 18.75 -20.00 -4.66
N LEU A 453 18.86 -21.22 -4.16
CA LEU A 453 18.74 -22.42 -5.00
C LEU A 453 17.26 -22.74 -5.21
N ASP A 454 16.86 -23.02 -6.44
CA ASP A 454 15.45 -23.30 -6.79
C ASP A 454 14.47 -22.14 -6.43
N ALA A 455 14.93 -20.90 -6.54
CA ALA A 455 14.23 -19.68 -6.10
C ALA A 455 12.83 -19.49 -6.69
N ASP A 456 12.59 -20.05 -7.87
CA ASP A 456 11.35 -19.84 -8.62
C ASP A 456 10.20 -20.80 -8.24
N LYS A 457 10.37 -21.59 -7.19
CA LYS A 457 9.38 -22.61 -6.78
C LYS A 457 8.17 -22.02 -6.07
N LEU A 458 8.30 -20.86 -5.41
CA LEU A 458 7.24 -20.16 -4.65
C LEU A 458 6.51 -21.09 -3.65
N VAL A 459 7.26 -21.85 -2.85
CA VAL A 459 6.73 -22.88 -1.97
C VAL A 459 7.66 -23.12 -0.79
N PRO A 460 7.13 -23.58 0.36
CA PRO A 460 7.96 -23.87 1.52
C PRO A 460 9.05 -24.88 1.19
N PHE A 461 10.27 -24.58 1.59
CA PHE A 461 11.44 -25.42 1.43
C PHE A 461 11.54 -26.51 2.53
N ASP A 462 12.35 -27.53 2.29
CA ASP A 462 12.73 -28.51 3.30
C ASP A 462 13.70 -27.90 4.31
N GLY A 463 13.22 -27.67 5.55
CA GLY A 463 13.98 -27.09 6.66
C GLY A 463 15.00 -28.06 7.26
N THR A 464 14.99 -29.36 6.93
CA THR A 464 15.92 -30.34 7.47
C THR A 464 17.33 -30.26 6.85
N THR A 465 17.54 -29.33 5.93
CA THR A 465 18.84 -29.09 5.26
C THR A 465 19.08 -27.60 5.01
N THR A 466 20.36 -27.19 5.11
CA THR A 466 20.81 -25.84 4.75
C THR A 466 20.98 -25.62 3.25
N LYS A 467 20.71 -26.64 2.43
CA LYS A 467 20.81 -26.57 0.96
C LYS A 467 20.01 -25.39 0.35
N TYR A 468 18.87 -25.06 0.95
CA TYR A 468 17.95 -24.04 0.47
C TYR A 468 18.09 -22.70 1.23
N ASP A 469 19.06 -22.57 2.14
CA ASP A 469 19.33 -21.32 2.81
C ASP A 469 19.85 -20.26 1.82
N TRP A 470 19.57 -19.02 2.09
CA TRP A 470 20.02 -17.91 1.25
C TRP A 470 21.54 -17.84 1.18
N GLN A 471 22.07 -17.69 -0.03
CA GLN A 471 23.51 -17.62 -0.31
C GLN A 471 24.04 -16.18 -0.35
N GLY A 472 23.30 -15.24 0.21
CA GLY A 472 23.56 -13.81 0.18
C GLY A 472 22.55 -13.07 -0.69
N TYR A 473 22.93 -11.89 -1.16
CA TYR A 473 22.11 -11.00 -1.97
C TYR A 473 22.76 -10.71 -3.30
N ILE A 474 21.96 -10.40 -4.32
CA ILE A 474 22.47 -9.95 -5.61
C ILE A 474 23.35 -8.71 -5.37
N PRO A 475 24.62 -8.71 -5.88
CA PRO A 475 25.50 -7.56 -5.73
C PRO A 475 24.87 -6.29 -6.34
N PHE A 476 25.04 -5.15 -5.68
CA PHE A 476 24.44 -3.89 -6.12
C PHE A 476 24.81 -3.52 -7.55
N ASP A 477 26.07 -3.77 -7.95
CA ASP A 477 26.57 -3.45 -9.28
C ASP A 477 26.06 -4.41 -10.37
N GLU A 478 25.45 -5.53 -9.98
CA GLU A 478 24.79 -6.50 -10.87
C GLU A 478 23.26 -6.29 -10.94
N MET A 479 22.72 -5.40 -10.10
CA MET A 479 21.32 -5.02 -10.14
C MET A 479 21.01 -4.22 -11.41
N PRO A 480 19.83 -4.43 -12.04
CA PRO A 480 19.47 -3.72 -13.27
C PRO A 480 19.31 -2.21 -13.01
N PHE A 481 19.53 -1.39 -14.04
CA PHE A 481 19.23 0.03 -14.02
C PHE A 481 19.00 0.55 -15.44
N SER A 482 18.43 1.75 -15.55
CA SER A 482 18.32 2.50 -16.80
C SER A 482 18.69 3.95 -16.56
N PHE A 483 19.54 4.52 -17.43
CA PHE A 483 19.94 5.92 -17.36
C PHE A 483 19.95 6.50 -18.78
N ASN A 484 19.21 7.59 -19.00
CA ASN A 484 19.05 8.27 -20.28
C ASN A 484 18.72 7.34 -21.46
N PRO A 485 17.66 6.51 -21.39
CA PRO A 485 17.33 5.59 -22.47
C PRO A 485 16.97 6.35 -23.77
N GLU A 486 17.32 5.76 -24.93
CA GLU A 486 17.08 6.35 -26.26
C GLU A 486 15.62 6.73 -26.53
N LYS A 487 14.66 5.97 -25.95
CA LYS A 487 13.22 6.26 -26.06
C LYS A 487 12.80 7.57 -25.39
N GLY A 488 13.67 8.20 -24.58
CA GLY A 488 13.48 9.48 -23.93
C GLY A 488 12.48 9.51 -22.79
N TYR A 489 12.09 8.35 -22.25
CA TYR A 489 11.29 8.23 -21.04
C TYR A 489 11.54 6.90 -20.32
N ILE A 490 11.18 6.87 -19.05
CA ILE A 490 11.14 5.68 -18.19
C ILE A 490 9.74 5.62 -17.61
N SER A 491 9.13 4.43 -17.58
CA SER A 491 7.82 4.22 -16.99
C SER A 491 7.78 2.92 -16.18
N ASN A 492 7.08 2.93 -15.08
CA ASN A 492 6.89 1.80 -14.19
C ASN A 492 5.47 1.78 -13.64
N GLY A 493 4.81 0.62 -13.70
CA GLY A 493 3.50 0.32 -13.13
C GLY A 493 3.54 -0.96 -12.28
N ASN A 494 4.65 -1.25 -11.59
CA ASN A 494 4.97 -2.49 -10.87
C ASN A 494 5.09 -3.72 -11.80
N ASN A 495 5.22 -3.51 -13.10
CA ASN A 495 5.42 -4.56 -14.09
C ASN A 495 6.82 -5.16 -13.96
N LYS A 496 7.05 -6.30 -14.62
CA LYS A 496 8.34 -7.00 -14.66
C LYS A 496 9.49 -6.07 -14.99
N ILE A 497 10.53 -6.07 -14.14
CA ILE A 497 11.64 -5.09 -14.24
C ILE A 497 12.80 -5.53 -15.11
N VAL A 498 12.93 -6.83 -15.35
CA VAL A 498 14.02 -7.44 -16.15
C VAL A 498 13.45 -8.35 -17.22
N GLY A 499 14.21 -8.54 -18.24
CA GLY A 499 13.87 -9.54 -19.24
C GLY A 499 14.56 -10.88 -19.00
N ASN A 500 14.45 -11.77 -19.97
CA ASN A 500 14.81 -13.17 -19.88
C ASN A 500 16.31 -13.46 -19.91
N GLU A 501 17.20 -12.50 -20.24
CA GLU A 501 18.66 -12.63 -20.16
C GLU A 501 19.25 -12.30 -18.79
N TYR A 502 18.44 -11.74 -17.86
CA TYR A 502 18.95 -11.40 -16.54
C TYR A 502 19.25 -12.68 -15.73
N PRO A 503 20.47 -12.81 -15.16
CA PRO A 503 20.93 -14.11 -14.66
C PRO A 503 20.36 -14.50 -13.28
N TYR A 504 19.70 -13.56 -12.59
CA TYR A 504 19.18 -13.80 -11.23
C TYR A 504 17.66 -13.82 -11.22
N TYR A 505 17.10 -14.65 -10.36
CA TYR A 505 15.69 -14.63 -10.03
C TYR A 505 15.38 -13.41 -9.14
N ILE A 506 14.34 -12.65 -9.47
CA ILE A 506 13.90 -11.48 -8.70
C ILE A 506 12.54 -11.73 -8.08
N SER A 507 11.54 -12.13 -8.87
CA SER A 507 10.15 -12.28 -8.43
C SER A 507 9.26 -12.96 -9.47
N ARG A 508 8.10 -13.42 -9.02
CA ARG A 508 6.94 -13.77 -9.84
C ARG A 508 5.67 -12.99 -9.45
N TYR A 509 5.79 -12.00 -8.55
CA TYR A 509 4.64 -11.25 -8.02
C TYR A 509 4.35 -9.96 -8.79
N TRP A 510 5.02 -9.72 -9.93
CA TRP A 510 4.86 -8.48 -10.69
C TRP A 510 3.42 -8.22 -11.12
N ALA A 511 3.02 -6.95 -11.10
CA ALA A 511 1.71 -6.51 -11.53
C ALA A 511 1.40 -6.90 -12.98
N ASP A 512 0.11 -7.07 -13.28
CA ASP A 512 -0.37 -7.14 -14.66
C ASP A 512 0.12 -5.90 -15.44
N PRO A 513 0.64 -6.08 -16.66
CA PRO A 513 1.22 -4.99 -17.43
C PRO A 513 0.20 -3.96 -17.95
N SER A 514 -1.08 -4.11 -17.67
CA SER A 514 -2.16 -3.25 -18.19
C SER A 514 -1.87 -1.76 -17.96
N ARG A 515 -1.59 -1.36 -16.71
CA ARG A 515 -1.26 0.03 -16.35
C ARG A 515 0.00 0.52 -17.06
N ALA A 516 1.08 -0.26 -16.97
CA ALA A 516 2.35 0.06 -17.59
C ALA A 516 2.22 0.20 -19.13
N THR A 517 1.44 -0.68 -19.77
CA THR A 517 1.16 -0.64 -21.21
C THR A 517 0.43 0.65 -21.59
N GLN A 518 -0.57 1.08 -20.81
CA GLN A 518 -1.30 2.30 -21.13
C GLN A 518 -0.44 3.56 -20.89
N ILE A 519 0.36 3.58 -19.83
CA ILE A 519 1.31 4.67 -19.60
C ILE A 519 2.33 4.74 -20.75
N ASP A 520 2.91 3.60 -21.15
CA ASP A 520 3.87 3.53 -22.25
C ASP A 520 3.25 4.03 -23.57
N ARG A 521 2.01 3.63 -23.93
CA ARG A 521 1.27 4.13 -25.10
C ARG A 521 1.13 5.66 -25.09
N ARG A 522 0.88 6.26 -23.92
CA ARG A 522 0.71 7.71 -23.76
C ARG A 522 2.05 8.47 -23.84
N LEU A 523 3.14 7.88 -23.35
CA LEU A 523 4.49 8.47 -23.39
C LEU A 523 5.21 8.24 -24.73
N ASN A 524 4.89 7.15 -25.43
CA ASN A 524 5.45 6.82 -26.74
C ASN A 524 4.75 7.62 -27.86
N THR A 525 4.99 8.91 -27.88
CA THR A 525 4.40 9.88 -28.81
C THR A 525 5.45 10.83 -29.35
N ASP A 526 5.25 11.38 -30.55
CA ASP A 526 6.08 12.44 -31.12
C ASP A 526 5.66 13.85 -30.62
N ILE A 527 4.53 13.95 -29.94
CA ILE A 527 4.05 15.21 -29.37
C ILE A 527 4.87 15.52 -28.11
N LYS A 528 5.33 16.79 -28.01
CA LYS A 528 6.02 17.27 -26.81
C LYS A 528 5.04 17.37 -25.63
N LEU A 529 5.37 16.71 -24.54
CA LEU A 529 4.54 16.61 -23.34
C LEU A 529 4.69 17.83 -22.41
N SER A 530 3.64 18.11 -21.67
CA SER A 530 3.55 19.16 -20.64
C SER A 530 3.07 18.60 -19.31
N THR A 531 3.03 19.43 -18.26
CA THR A 531 2.43 19.07 -16.97
C THR A 531 0.94 18.68 -17.10
N GLU A 532 0.20 19.29 -18.01
CA GLU A 532 -1.21 18.92 -18.28
C GLU A 532 -1.32 17.52 -18.90
N ASP A 533 -0.36 17.14 -19.78
CA ASP A 533 -0.30 15.78 -20.30
C ASP A 533 0.00 14.76 -19.20
N MET A 534 0.87 15.12 -18.19
CA MET A 534 1.12 14.28 -17.01
C MET A 534 -0.14 14.10 -16.18
N LYS A 535 -0.91 15.18 -15.91
CA LYS A 535 -2.21 15.10 -15.21
C LYS A 535 -3.20 14.21 -15.96
N SER A 536 -3.23 14.31 -17.27
CA SER A 536 -4.09 13.49 -18.13
C SER A 536 -3.72 12.00 -18.04
N ILE A 537 -2.43 11.65 -17.98
CA ILE A 537 -1.97 10.26 -17.83
C ILE A 537 -2.30 9.72 -16.42
N LEU A 538 -2.11 10.52 -15.36
CA LEU A 538 -2.51 10.15 -13.99
C LEU A 538 -4.03 9.92 -13.85
N ASN A 539 -4.83 10.54 -14.70
CA ASN A 539 -6.29 10.40 -14.73
C ASN A 539 -6.81 9.40 -15.79
N GLU A 540 -5.90 8.69 -16.47
CA GLU A 540 -6.26 7.77 -17.56
C GLU A 540 -7.01 6.52 -17.02
N VAL A 541 -8.16 6.24 -17.61
CA VAL A 541 -9.07 5.15 -17.21
C VAL A 541 -9.31 4.10 -18.31
N THR A 542 -8.43 4.04 -19.29
CA THR A 542 -8.43 2.97 -20.29
C THR A 542 -7.72 1.74 -19.72
N ALA A 543 -8.37 0.59 -19.78
CA ALA A 543 -7.89 -0.71 -19.31
C ALA A 543 -7.44 -1.59 -20.48
N PRO A 544 -6.15 -1.72 -20.82
CA PRO A 544 -5.67 -2.64 -21.85
C PRO A 544 -6.07 -4.09 -21.64
N PHE A 545 -6.16 -4.54 -20.38
CA PHE A 545 -6.70 -5.87 -20.06
C PHE A 545 -8.16 -5.99 -20.52
N GLY A 546 -9.01 -5.00 -20.22
CA GLY A 546 -10.39 -4.95 -20.67
C GLY A 546 -10.50 -4.95 -22.20
N GLN A 547 -9.67 -4.14 -22.88
CA GLN A 547 -9.62 -4.09 -24.36
C GLN A 547 -9.27 -5.44 -25.00
N GLN A 548 -8.39 -6.21 -24.36
CA GLN A 548 -7.96 -7.52 -24.85
C GLN A 548 -8.99 -8.62 -24.56
N TYR A 549 -9.56 -8.64 -23.33
CA TYR A 549 -10.35 -9.80 -22.87
C TYR A 549 -11.86 -9.64 -23.00
N ALA A 550 -12.42 -8.44 -23.02
CA ALA A 550 -13.86 -8.25 -23.28
C ALA A 550 -14.31 -8.85 -24.63
N PRO A 551 -13.59 -8.67 -25.74
CA PRO A 551 -13.93 -9.35 -27.00
C PRO A 551 -13.87 -10.87 -26.92
N LEU A 552 -12.93 -11.43 -26.11
CA LEU A 552 -12.84 -12.87 -25.91
C LEU A 552 -13.99 -13.42 -25.06
N PHE A 553 -14.46 -12.67 -24.05
CA PHE A 553 -15.67 -13.03 -23.29
C PHE A 553 -16.89 -13.05 -24.21
N VAL A 554 -17.06 -12.02 -25.04
CA VAL A 554 -18.13 -11.94 -26.04
C VAL A 554 -18.06 -13.08 -27.04
N GLN A 555 -16.88 -13.44 -27.55
CA GLN A 555 -16.68 -14.53 -28.52
C GLN A 555 -17.01 -15.92 -27.94
N ASN A 556 -16.76 -16.14 -26.66
CA ASN A 556 -17.03 -17.41 -25.99
C ASN A 556 -18.45 -17.48 -25.38
N TYR A 557 -19.25 -16.42 -25.49
CA TYR A 557 -20.65 -16.39 -25.07
C TYR A 557 -21.57 -16.94 -26.17
N SER A 558 -22.56 -17.71 -25.79
CA SER A 558 -23.58 -18.26 -26.69
C SER A 558 -24.84 -17.40 -26.66
N LEU A 559 -24.98 -16.48 -27.62
CA LEU A 559 -26.17 -15.60 -27.72
C LEU A 559 -27.46 -16.42 -27.71
N GLY A 560 -28.44 -16.04 -26.89
CA GLY A 560 -29.68 -16.76 -26.65
C GLY A 560 -29.55 -17.84 -25.55
N PHE A 561 -28.46 -17.86 -24.78
CA PHE A 561 -28.29 -18.74 -23.62
C PHE A 561 -29.39 -18.47 -22.57
N SER A 562 -29.62 -17.19 -22.23
CA SER A 562 -30.76 -16.75 -21.45
C SER A 562 -31.06 -15.26 -21.70
N ASP A 563 -32.34 -14.85 -21.48
CA ASP A 563 -32.73 -13.44 -21.58
C ASP A 563 -31.98 -12.52 -20.63
N ASN A 564 -31.49 -13.04 -19.50
CA ASN A 564 -30.73 -12.29 -18.51
C ASN A 564 -29.28 -12.08 -18.96
N ALA A 565 -28.61 -13.15 -19.36
CA ALA A 565 -27.23 -13.11 -19.84
C ALA A 565 -27.11 -12.29 -21.12
N ASP A 566 -28.09 -12.35 -22.01
CA ASP A 566 -28.15 -11.54 -23.25
C ASP A 566 -28.16 -10.03 -22.95
N LYS A 567 -28.78 -9.59 -21.83
CA LYS A 567 -28.70 -8.17 -21.41
C LYS A 567 -27.29 -7.73 -21.01
N ILE A 568 -26.55 -8.60 -20.34
CA ILE A 568 -25.13 -8.34 -19.98
C ILE A 568 -24.26 -8.34 -21.24
N TYR A 569 -24.52 -9.26 -22.17
CA TYR A 569 -23.87 -9.27 -23.50
C TYR A 569 -24.08 -7.93 -24.24
N GLU A 570 -25.30 -7.40 -24.27
CA GLU A 570 -25.59 -6.11 -24.91
C GLU A 570 -24.84 -4.93 -24.28
N MET A 571 -24.56 -4.98 -22.98
CA MET A 571 -23.77 -3.94 -22.30
C MET A 571 -22.27 -4.04 -22.63
N LEU A 572 -21.76 -5.26 -22.90
CA LEU A 572 -20.33 -5.51 -23.08
C LEU A 572 -19.86 -5.49 -24.54
N LYS A 573 -20.68 -5.94 -25.49
CA LYS A 573 -20.28 -6.31 -26.86
C LYS A 573 -19.50 -5.23 -27.64
N ASP A 574 -19.81 -3.95 -27.39
CA ASP A 574 -19.20 -2.79 -28.07
C ASP A 574 -18.34 -1.94 -27.14
N TRP A 575 -17.98 -2.46 -25.94
CA TRP A 575 -17.20 -1.72 -24.96
C TRP A 575 -15.72 -1.60 -25.41
N ASP A 576 -15.19 -0.40 -25.31
CA ASP A 576 -13.85 -0.01 -25.78
C ASP A 576 -12.74 -0.14 -24.72
N GLY A 577 -13.06 -0.63 -23.52
CA GLY A 577 -12.12 -0.74 -22.40
C GLY A 577 -11.96 0.55 -21.58
N VAL A 578 -12.80 1.55 -21.77
CA VAL A 578 -12.78 2.80 -21.00
C VAL A 578 -13.68 2.68 -19.77
N GLU A 579 -13.11 2.87 -18.59
CA GLU A 579 -13.79 2.74 -17.29
C GLU A 579 -14.21 4.12 -16.74
N SER A 580 -14.88 4.93 -17.57
CA SER A 580 -15.46 6.20 -17.17
C SER A 580 -16.70 6.01 -16.28
N LEU A 581 -17.07 7.05 -15.52
CA LEU A 581 -18.23 6.99 -14.59
C LEU A 581 -19.54 6.59 -15.27
N ASP A 582 -19.73 6.94 -16.54
CA ASP A 582 -20.93 6.67 -17.34
C ASP A 582 -20.86 5.34 -18.12
N SER A 583 -19.77 4.54 -17.96
CA SER A 583 -19.57 3.29 -18.69
C SER A 583 -20.49 2.17 -18.20
N LYS A 584 -21.37 1.68 -19.07
CA LYS A 584 -22.15 0.45 -18.85
C LYS A 584 -21.32 -0.82 -19.10
N GLY A 585 -20.40 -0.74 -20.08
CA GLY A 585 -19.51 -1.83 -20.41
C GLY A 585 -18.56 -2.20 -19.29
N ALA A 586 -18.06 -1.21 -18.53
CA ALA A 586 -17.25 -1.46 -17.33
C ALA A 586 -18.03 -2.25 -16.26
N VAL A 587 -19.32 -1.88 -16.00
CA VAL A 587 -20.19 -2.64 -15.08
C VAL A 587 -20.29 -4.11 -15.51
N ALA A 588 -20.60 -4.35 -16.78
CA ALA A 588 -20.74 -5.70 -17.31
C ALA A 588 -19.42 -6.48 -17.26
N PHE A 589 -18.31 -5.85 -17.70
CA PHE A 589 -16.99 -6.48 -17.72
C PHE A 589 -16.55 -6.94 -16.32
N HIS A 590 -16.59 -6.06 -15.34
CA HIS A 590 -16.16 -6.38 -13.98
C HIS A 590 -17.09 -7.41 -13.30
N ALA A 591 -18.40 -7.34 -13.54
CA ALA A 591 -19.34 -8.34 -13.02
C ALA A 591 -19.06 -9.74 -13.63
N ILE A 592 -18.87 -9.83 -14.95
CA ILE A 592 -18.49 -11.07 -15.61
C ILE A 592 -17.15 -11.57 -15.10
N TYR A 593 -16.12 -10.71 -14.99
CA TYR A 593 -14.79 -11.08 -14.54
C TYR A 593 -14.79 -11.70 -13.15
N ILE A 594 -15.50 -11.10 -12.18
CA ILE A 594 -15.66 -11.66 -10.83
C ILE A 594 -16.22 -13.07 -10.88
N HIS A 595 -17.36 -13.25 -11.59
CA HIS A 595 -18.01 -14.56 -11.66
C HIS A 595 -17.26 -15.56 -12.52
N LEU A 596 -16.50 -15.10 -13.50
CA LEU A 596 -15.61 -15.95 -14.28
C LEU A 596 -14.51 -16.56 -13.40
N VAL A 597 -13.84 -15.74 -12.58
CA VAL A 597 -12.84 -16.21 -11.61
C VAL A 597 -13.47 -17.16 -10.59
N GLN A 598 -14.68 -16.86 -10.10
CA GLN A 598 -15.41 -17.74 -9.19
C GLN A 598 -15.74 -19.08 -9.84
N ASN A 599 -16.32 -19.07 -11.04
CA ASN A 599 -16.77 -20.27 -11.72
C ASN A 599 -15.62 -21.17 -12.22
N ILE A 600 -14.40 -20.61 -12.35
CA ILE A 600 -13.21 -21.37 -12.77
C ILE A 600 -12.47 -21.98 -11.57
N PHE A 601 -12.36 -21.28 -10.43
CA PHE A 601 -11.41 -21.65 -9.38
C PHE A 601 -12.06 -22.03 -8.05
N GLN A 602 -13.31 -21.61 -7.79
CA GLN A 602 -13.89 -21.71 -6.45
C GLN A 602 -14.21 -23.16 -6.04
N ASP A 603 -14.59 -24.03 -6.95
CA ASP A 603 -15.02 -25.39 -6.63
C ASP A 603 -13.87 -26.26 -6.13
N GLU A 604 -12.67 -26.18 -6.71
CA GLU A 604 -11.48 -26.83 -6.17
C GLU A 604 -11.02 -26.16 -4.88
N LEU A 605 -10.90 -24.80 -4.90
CA LEU A 605 -10.32 -24.05 -3.79
C LEU A 605 -11.15 -24.12 -2.50
N GLN A 606 -12.47 -24.26 -2.59
CA GLN A 606 -13.31 -24.48 -1.40
C GLN A 606 -12.96 -25.76 -0.63
N SER A 607 -12.34 -26.74 -1.28
CA SER A 607 -11.89 -27.96 -0.61
C SER A 607 -10.75 -27.72 0.39
N PHE A 608 -10.07 -26.57 0.31
CA PHE A 608 -8.97 -26.19 1.19
C PHE A 608 -9.43 -25.51 2.49
N GLY A 609 -10.70 -25.13 2.59
CA GLY A 609 -11.29 -24.50 3.76
C GLY A 609 -11.91 -23.12 3.47
N ASP A 610 -12.60 -22.57 4.47
CA ASP A 610 -13.24 -21.27 4.38
C ASP A 610 -12.20 -20.16 4.13
N GLY A 611 -12.44 -19.28 3.15
CA GLY A 611 -11.56 -18.17 2.81
C GLY A 611 -10.44 -18.49 1.79
N SER A 612 -10.24 -19.75 1.39
CA SER A 612 -9.18 -20.10 0.41
C SER A 612 -9.41 -19.47 -0.95
N PHE A 613 -10.66 -19.36 -1.39
CA PHE A 613 -10.99 -18.66 -2.63
C PHE A 613 -10.73 -17.15 -2.51
N ASP A 614 -11.06 -16.53 -1.38
CA ASP A 614 -10.83 -15.11 -1.15
C ASP A 614 -9.33 -14.79 -1.14
N THR A 615 -8.51 -15.66 -0.55
CA THR A 615 -7.04 -15.57 -0.64
C THR A 615 -6.56 -15.63 -2.09
N PHE A 616 -7.01 -16.60 -2.89
CA PHE A 616 -6.65 -16.66 -4.31
C PHE A 616 -7.07 -15.40 -5.05
N TYR A 617 -8.28 -14.91 -4.79
CA TYR A 617 -8.78 -13.72 -5.44
C TYR A 617 -7.95 -12.48 -5.07
N SER A 618 -7.49 -12.36 -3.83
CA SER A 618 -6.63 -11.26 -3.39
C SER A 618 -5.25 -11.26 -4.07
N LEU A 619 -4.76 -12.41 -4.51
CA LEU A 619 -3.55 -12.53 -5.33
C LEU A 619 -3.81 -12.05 -6.77
N LYS A 620 -4.16 -10.76 -6.92
CA LYS A 620 -4.69 -10.17 -8.16
C LYS A 620 -3.82 -10.41 -9.38
N TYR A 621 -2.50 -10.44 -9.21
CA TYR A 621 -1.56 -10.68 -10.30
C TYR A 621 -1.56 -12.14 -10.74
N ILE A 622 -1.77 -13.05 -9.82
CA ILE A 622 -1.89 -14.49 -10.09
C ILE A 622 -3.16 -14.77 -10.85
N ARG A 623 -4.32 -14.31 -10.36
CA ARG A 623 -5.62 -14.55 -11.01
C ARG A 623 -5.70 -13.97 -12.41
N THR A 624 -5.14 -12.75 -12.65
CA THR A 624 -5.13 -12.17 -14.00
C THR A 624 -4.27 -13.00 -14.96
N GLN A 625 -3.11 -13.49 -14.54
CA GLN A 625 -2.26 -14.36 -15.36
C GLN A 625 -2.93 -15.72 -15.60
N ALA A 626 -3.60 -16.29 -14.60
CA ALA A 626 -4.34 -17.54 -14.78
C ALA A 626 -5.47 -17.38 -15.82
N ILE A 627 -6.27 -16.31 -15.74
CA ILE A 627 -7.30 -15.98 -16.75
C ILE A 627 -6.67 -15.80 -18.14
N ARG A 628 -5.55 -15.09 -18.27
CA ARG A 628 -4.82 -14.96 -19.52
C ARG A 628 -4.46 -16.34 -20.10
N SER A 629 -3.84 -17.20 -19.29
CA SER A 629 -3.41 -18.54 -19.71
C SER A 629 -4.58 -19.41 -20.21
N ILE A 630 -5.75 -19.32 -19.56
CA ILE A 630 -6.96 -20.05 -19.98
C ILE A 630 -7.46 -19.55 -21.34
N PHE A 631 -7.62 -18.23 -21.53
CA PHE A 631 -8.10 -17.67 -22.80
C PHE A 631 -7.07 -17.76 -23.94
N ASP A 632 -5.79 -17.84 -23.62
CA ASP A 632 -4.73 -18.15 -24.58
C ASP A 632 -4.66 -19.65 -24.96
N GLY A 633 -5.49 -20.49 -24.34
CA GLY A 633 -5.53 -21.93 -24.59
C GLY A 633 -4.30 -22.70 -24.07
N LYS A 634 -3.55 -22.11 -23.13
CA LYS A 634 -2.36 -22.72 -22.53
C LYS A 634 -2.69 -23.67 -21.39
N THR A 635 -3.86 -23.49 -20.77
CA THR A 635 -4.28 -24.18 -19.53
C THR A 635 -5.78 -24.46 -19.56
N ASN A 636 -6.23 -25.59 -18.99
CA ASN A 636 -7.64 -25.97 -18.97
C ASN A 636 -8.07 -26.85 -17.79
N LEU A 637 -7.18 -27.23 -16.88
CA LEU A 637 -7.53 -28.16 -15.77
C LEU A 637 -8.57 -27.52 -14.83
N TRP A 638 -8.48 -26.23 -14.59
CA TRP A 638 -9.35 -25.46 -13.72
C TRP A 638 -10.72 -25.13 -14.32
N VAL A 639 -10.95 -25.41 -15.62
CA VAL A 639 -12.21 -25.03 -16.31
C VAL A 639 -13.35 -25.99 -15.97
N ASP A 640 -13.03 -27.22 -15.59
CA ASP A 640 -14.02 -28.28 -15.29
C ASP A 640 -14.50 -28.16 -13.85
N ASN A 641 -15.81 -27.99 -13.61
CA ASN A 641 -16.35 -27.91 -12.25
C ASN A 641 -16.36 -29.31 -11.62
N VAL A 642 -15.42 -29.56 -10.70
CA VAL A 642 -15.23 -30.87 -10.06
C VAL A 642 -16.42 -31.36 -9.22
N LYS A 643 -17.42 -30.49 -8.96
CA LYS A 643 -18.66 -30.84 -8.22
C LYS A 643 -19.79 -31.33 -9.12
N THR A 644 -19.63 -31.26 -10.44
CA THR A 644 -20.64 -31.70 -11.42
C THR A 644 -20.23 -33.02 -12.09
N VAL A 645 -21.21 -33.71 -12.70
CA VAL A 645 -20.95 -34.94 -13.45
C VAL A 645 -20.60 -34.63 -14.91
N LYS A 646 -21.07 -33.49 -15.41
CA LYS A 646 -20.76 -33.01 -16.76
C LYS A 646 -19.40 -32.37 -16.75
N LYS A 647 -18.56 -32.72 -17.71
CA LYS A 647 -17.32 -31.95 -17.93
C LYS A 647 -17.67 -30.63 -18.64
N GLU A 648 -17.36 -29.52 -17.99
CA GLU A 648 -17.59 -28.19 -18.51
C GLU A 648 -16.50 -27.77 -19.50
N THR A 649 -16.93 -26.93 -20.43
CA THR A 649 -16.03 -26.24 -21.38
C THR A 649 -15.91 -24.75 -21.00
N LEU A 650 -14.91 -24.06 -21.53
CA LEU A 650 -14.78 -22.61 -21.32
C LEU A 650 -16.05 -21.83 -21.72
N ASN A 651 -16.75 -22.26 -22.79
CA ASN A 651 -18.01 -21.68 -23.19
C ASN A 651 -19.14 -21.90 -22.15
N ASP A 652 -19.20 -23.07 -21.54
CA ASP A 652 -20.17 -23.34 -20.46
C ASP A 652 -19.91 -22.40 -19.26
N ILE A 653 -18.65 -22.24 -18.85
CA ILE A 653 -18.25 -21.35 -17.76
C ILE A 653 -18.54 -19.87 -18.10
N VAL A 654 -18.19 -19.43 -19.31
CA VAL A 654 -18.50 -18.05 -19.77
C VAL A 654 -20.01 -17.80 -19.78
N ASN A 655 -20.82 -18.68 -20.36
CA ASN A 655 -22.28 -18.55 -20.39
C ASN A 655 -22.85 -18.40 -18.95
N LYS A 656 -22.39 -19.26 -18.04
CA LYS A 656 -22.78 -19.21 -16.64
C LYS A 656 -22.37 -17.87 -15.99
N SER A 657 -21.17 -17.38 -16.28
CA SER A 657 -20.64 -16.13 -15.69
C SER A 657 -21.43 -14.90 -16.14
N PHE A 658 -21.95 -14.88 -17.37
CA PHE A 658 -22.87 -13.84 -17.83
C PHE A 658 -24.21 -13.87 -17.08
N GLU A 659 -24.78 -15.05 -16.85
CA GLU A 659 -26.01 -15.20 -16.06
C GLU A 659 -25.80 -14.79 -14.59
N ASP A 660 -24.72 -15.26 -13.96
CA ASP A 660 -24.37 -14.96 -12.57
C ASP A 660 -24.13 -13.44 -12.39
N ALA A 661 -23.47 -12.79 -13.36
CA ALA A 661 -23.27 -11.35 -13.38
C ALA A 661 -24.60 -10.57 -13.39
N PHE A 662 -25.57 -11.01 -14.20
CA PHE A 662 -26.91 -10.40 -14.20
C PHE A 662 -27.60 -10.57 -12.84
N ILE A 663 -27.59 -11.77 -12.28
CA ILE A 663 -28.22 -12.05 -10.98
C ILE A 663 -27.57 -11.19 -9.88
N PHE A 664 -26.26 -11.15 -9.82
CA PHE A 664 -25.51 -10.34 -8.85
C PHE A 664 -25.86 -8.84 -8.94
N LEU A 665 -25.81 -8.28 -10.15
CA LEU A 665 -26.12 -6.86 -10.35
C LEU A 665 -27.57 -6.54 -10.00
N LYS A 666 -28.51 -7.42 -10.40
CA LYS A 666 -29.94 -7.24 -10.11
C LYS A 666 -30.22 -7.28 -8.62
N ASP A 667 -29.64 -8.23 -7.89
CA ASP A 667 -29.92 -8.43 -6.48
C ASP A 667 -29.31 -7.31 -5.62
N LYS A 668 -28.15 -6.80 -6.01
CA LYS A 668 -27.42 -5.79 -5.24
C LYS A 668 -27.78 -4.35 -5.61
N TYR A 669 -28.02 -4.07 -6.92
CA TYR A 669 -28.14 -2.71 -7.45
C TYR A 669 -29.42 -2.44 -8.24
N GLY A 670 -30.24 -3.44 -8.52
CA GLY A 670 -31.49 -3.28 -9.28
C GLY A 670 -31.34 -3.63 -10.76
N ASN A 671 -31.96 -2.87 -11.69
CA ASN A 671 -31.98 -3.19 -13.12
C ASN A 671 -30.57 -3.04 -13.77
N PRO A 672 -29.87 -4.15 -14.15
CA PRO A 672 -28.50 -4.06 -14.66
C PRO A 672 -28.35 -3.16 -15.89
N SER A 673 -29.35 -3.14 -16.81
CA SER A 673 -29.27 -2.39 -18.06
C SER A 673 -29.26 -0.86 -17.89
N GLU A 674 -29.60 -0.37 -16.69
CA GLU A 674 -29.63 1.06 -16.36
C GLU A 674 -28.35 1.49 -15.62
N LEU A 675 -27.59 0.55 -15.04
CA LEU A 675 -26.42 0.84 -14.24
C LEU A 675 -25.26 1.40 -15.07
N ILE A 676 -24.59 2.41 -14.53
CA ILE A 676 -23.31 2.93 -15.01
C ILE A 676 -22.23 2.73 -13.95
N TRP A 677 -20.95 2.80 -14.33
CA TRP A 677 -19.82 2.48 -13.45
C TRP A 677 -19.84 3.32 -12.15
N GLY A 678 -20.13 4.60 -12.23
CA GLY A 678 -20.22 5.49 -11.06
C GLY A 678 -21.36 5.20 -10.10
N ASP A 679 -22.40 4.43 -10.50
CA ASP A 679 -23.47 4.04 -9.60
C ASP A 679 -23.06 2.92 -8.66
N VAL A 680 -22.15 2.05 -9.11
CA VAL A 680 -21.77 0.82 -8.41
C VAL A 680 -20.35 0.89 -7.85
N HIS A 681 -19.42 1.58 -8.51
CA HIS A 681 -18.02 1.69 -8.16
C HIS A 681 -17.76 2.97 -7.38
N GLN A 682 -17.73 2.85 -6.07
CA GLN A 682 -17.70 3.99 -5.16
C GLN A 682 -16.60 3.84 -4.11
N VAL A 683 -16.01 4.97 -3.67
CA VAL A 683 -15.01 5.05 -2.63
C VAL A 683 -15.57 5.68 -1.35
N THR A 684 -15.28 5.05 -0.21
CA THR A 684 -15.40 5.69 1.10
C THR A 684 -14.01 5.72 1.73
N TYR A 685 -13.56 6.90 2.13
CA TYR A 685 -12.30 7.08 2.86
C TYR A 685 -12.57 6.76 4.32
N GLU A 686 -12.14 5.58 4.76
CA GLU A 686 -12.47 5.04 6.08
C GLU A 686 -11.44 5.45 7.13
N HIS A 687 -11.94 5.77 8.34
CA HIS A 687 -11.12 5.97 9.52
C HIS A 687 -11.00 4.67 10.34
N ASN A 688 -9.84 4.42 10.98
CA ASN A 688 -9.59 3.18 11.72
C ASN A 688 -10.63 2.90 12.82
N LEU A 689 -11.12 3.94 13.51
CA LEU A 689 -12.11 3.80 14.59
C LEU A 689 -13.54 3.54 14.08
N ASP A 690 -13.85 3.77 12.81
CA ASP A 690 -15.16 3.45 12.25
C ASP A 690 -15.42 1.94 12.08
N ALA A 691 -14.43 1.10 12.40
CA ALA A 691 -14.62 -0.33 12.58
C ALA A 691 -15.56 -0.67 13.76
N ASP A 692 -15.71 0.23 14.75
CA ASP A 692 -16.73 0.11 15.82
C ASP A 692 -18.08 0.69 15.35
N PRO A 693 -19.14 -0.15 15.24
CA PRO A 693 -20.44 0.31 14.73
C PRO A 693 -21.09 1.42 15.58
N LEU A 694 -20.77 1.50 16.88
CA LEU A 694 -21.29 2.54 17.76
C LEU A 694 -20.60 3.89 17.47
N VAL A 695 -19.29 3.87 17.32
CA VAL A 695 -18.49 5.05 16.93
C VAL A 695 -18.94 5.56 15.58
N GLN A 696 -19.04 4.69 14.58
CA GLN A 696 -19.50 5.05 13.25
C GLN A 696 -20.91 5.69 13.27
N ARG A 697 -21.82 5.14 14.06
CA ARG A 697 -23.19 5.68 14.15
C ARG A 697 -23.26 7.04 14.84
N LEU A 698 -22.40 7.30 15.83
CA LEU A 698 -22.46 8.51 16.65
C LEU A 698 -21.63 9.66 16.09
N ILE A 699 -20.49 9.39 15.47
CA ILE A 699 -19.49 10.38 15.07
C ILE A 699 -19.32 10.38 13.54
N ASN A 700 -19.12 9.21 12.93
CA ASN A 700 -18.84 9.01 11.51
C ASN A 700 -17.63 9.83 11.03
N PHE A 701 -16.44 9.34 11.31
CA PHE A 701 -15.18 9.94 10.85
C PHE A 701 -14.98 9.83 9.34
N SER A 702 -15.50 8.77 8.73
CA SER A 702 -15.30 8.44 7.31
C SER A 702 -15.96 9.45 6.37
N VAL A 703 -15.43 9.57 5.16
CA VAL A 703 -15.84 10.53 4.14
C VAL A 703 -16.21 9.79 2.86
N GLY A 704 -17.44 9.95 2.38
CA GLY A 704 -17.99 9.29 1.21
C GLY A 704 -19.42 8.78 1.43
N PRO A 705 -19.94 7.89 0.53
CA PRO A 705 -19.28 7.39 -0.68
C PRO A 705 -19.26 8.41 -1.84
N PHE A 706 -18.27 8.27 -2.72
CA PHE A 706 -18.15 9.05 -3.97
C PHE A 706 -17.97 8.12 -5.17
N PRO A 707 -18.56 8.44 -6.35
CA PRO A 707 -18.27 7.72 -7.58
C PRO A 707 -16.78 7.78 -7.93
N MET A 708 -16.20 6.64 -8.36
CA MET A 708 -14.79 6.56 -8.75
C MET A 708 -14.64 5.90 -10.12
N ALA A 709 -13.95 6.58 -11.04
CA ALA A 709 -13.61 6.04 -12.35
C ALA A 709 -12.30 5.23 -12.30
N GLY A 710 -12.10 4.32 -13.27
CA GLY A 710 -10.96 3.43 -13.34
C GLY A 710 -11.13 2.16 -12.51
N SER A 711 -10.11 1.34 -12.46
CA SER A 711 -10.01 0.11 -11.66
C SER A 711 -8.55 -0.22 -11.34
N GLU A 712 -8.26 -1.41 -10.84
CA GLU A 712 -6.87 -1.90 -10.66
C GLU A 712 -6.09 -2.04 -11.97
N MET A 713 -6.79 -2.05 -13.12
CA MET A 713 -6.21 -2.25 -14.47
C MET A 713 -5.87 -0.94 -15.19
N THR A 714 -6.24 0.21 -14.61
CA THR A 714 -6.04 1.53 -15.23
C THR A 714 -4.97 2.35 -14.53
N PRO A 715 -4.28 3.29 -15.23
CA PRO A 715 -3.34 4.21 -14.58
C PRO A 715 -3.97 4.98 -13.40
N ARG A 716 -5.19 5.49 -13.54
CA ARG A 716 -6.00 5.97 -12.41
C ARG A 716 -6.53 4.76 -11.64
N ALA A 717 -5.70 4.26 -10.72
CA ALA A 717 -6.05 3.04 -9.99
C ALA A 717 -7.17 3.27 -8.97
N ALA A 718 -8.13 2.32 -8.96
CA ALA A 718 -9.24 2.26 -8.02
C ALA A 718 -9.64 0.80 -7.84
N SER A 719 -9.11 0.15 -6.81
CA SER A 719 -9.23 -1.29 -6.59
C SER A 719 -10.31 -1.63 -5.56
N TYR A 720 -10.97 -2.77 -5.76
CA TYR A 720 -11.93 -3.37 -4.83
C TYR A 720 -11.61 -4.84 -4.56
N SER A 721 -12.14 -5.39 -3.46
CA SER A 721 -11.99 -6.82 -3.13
C SER A 721 -13.20 -7.64 -3.56
N VAL A 722 -13.05 -8.97 -3.68
CA VAL A 722 -14.16 -9.87 -3.99
C VAL A 722 -15.19 -9.95 -2.86
N SER A 723 -14.74 -9.80 -1.62
CA SER A 723 -15.64 -9.80 -0.45
C SER A 723 -16.58 -8.59 -0.44
N LYS A 724 -16.15 -7.48 -1.09
CA LYS A 724 -16.94 -6.24 -1.27
C LYS A 724 -16.83 -5.74 -2.72
N PRO A 725 -17.44 -6.47 -3.68
CA PRO A 725 -17.34 -6.11 -5.09
C PRO A 725 -17.80 -4.69 -5.37
N PHE A 726 -16.99 -3.95 -6.10
CA PHE A 726 -17.16 -2.56 -6.53
C PHE A 726 -16.99 -1.49 -5.43
N ASP A 727 -16.79 -1.89 -4.17
CA ASP A 727 -16.45 -1.02 -3.06
C ASP A 727 -14.96 -0.68 -3.13
N VAL A 728 -14.60 0.52 -3.58
CA VAL A 728 -13.20 0.92 -3.77
C VAL A 728 -12.50 1.05 -2.41
N ARG A 729 -11.40 0.32 -2.24
CA ARG A 729 -10.62 0.26 -1.00
C ARG A 729 -9.24 0.86 -1.10
N ALA A 730 -8.65 0.82 -2.30
CA ALA A 730 -7.29 1.28 -2.53
C ALA A 730 -7.13 1.93 -3.91
N GLY A 731 -6.14 2.78 -4.04
CA GLY A 731 -5.81 3.48 -5.27
C GLY A 731 -4.73 4.52 -5.05
N SER A 732 -4.66 5.54 -5.90
CA SER A 732 -3.63 6.58 -5.81
C SER A 732 -3.69 7.31 -4.46
N SER A 733 -2.86 6.92 -3.50
CA SER A 733 -2.86 7.47 -2.13
C SER A 733 -2.28 8.88 -2.00
N MET A 734 -1.58 9.33 -3.03
CA MET A 734 -1.25 10.72 -3.36
C MET A 734 -0.91 10.80 -4.85
N ARG A 735 -0.87 11.99 -5.44
CA ARG A 735 -0.39 12.23 -6.80
C ARG A 735 0.53 13.41 -6.84
N ARG A 736 1.63 13.30 -7.60
CA ARG A 736 2.61 14.37 -7.74
C ARG A 736 3.16 14.48 -9.14
N ILE A 737 3.41 15.74 -9.59
CA ILE A 737 4.12 16.09 -10.82
C ILE A 737 5.19 17.12 -10.47
N ILE A 738 6.42 16.89 -10.94
CA ILE A 738 7.58 17.77 -10.81
C ILE A 738 7.98 18.26 -12.20
N ASP A 739 8.10 19.58 -12.37
CA ASP A 739 8.62 20.23 -13.59
C ASP A 739 10.04 20.74 -13.33
N PHE A 740 11.05 20.19 -14.00
CA PHE A 740 12.45 20.57 -13.82
C PHE A 740 12.83 21.86 -14.57
N SER A 741 11.90 22.45 -15.32
CA SER A 741 12.07 23.79 -15.88
C SER A 741 11.72 24.90 -14.86
N ASP A 742 10.81 24.58 -13.94
CA ASP A 742 10.31 25.48 -12.90
C ASP A 742 9.67 24.65 -11.79
N PHE A 743 10.32 24.51 -10.64
CA PHE A 743 9.82 23.72 -9.52
C PHE A 743 8.54 24.32 -8.90
N ASP A 744 8.23 25.61 -9.14
CA ASP A 744 6.98 26.22 -8.70
C ASP A 744 5.79 25.91 -9.64
N ASN A 745 6.05 25.32 -10.81
CA ASN A 745 5.06 24.74 -11.71
C ASN A 745 4.80 23.24 -11.42
N GLY A 746 5.00 22.83 -10.18
CA GLY A 746 4.68 21.50 -9.67
C GLY A 746 3.22 21.36 -9.28
N PHE A 747 2.74 20.11 -9.19
CA PHE A 747 1.37 19.79 -8.78
C PHE A 747 1.32 18.62 -7.82
N SER A 748 0.37 18.67 -6.89
CA SER A 748 0.15 17.60 -5.91
C SER A 748 -1.33 17.47 -5.57
N ILE A 749 -1.74 16.35 -4.96
CA ILE A 749 -3.06 16.16 -4.38
C ILE A 749 -3.07 14.96 -3.43
N LEU A 750 -3.78 15.08 -2.30
CA LEU A 750 -4.12 13.99 -1.39
C LEU A 750 -5.58 13.57 -1.55
N PRO A 751 -5.94 12.31 -1.25
CA PRO A 751 -7.33 11.84 -1.36
C PRO A 751 -8.30 12.53 -0.41
N THR A 752 -7.80 13.00 0.74
CA THR A 752 -8.62 13.64 1.77
C THR A 752 -8.07 15.03 2.13
N GLY A 753 -7.22 15.16 3.12
CA GLY A 753 -6.62 16.43 3.51
C GLY A 753 -5.33 16.25 4.29
N GLN A 754 -4.70 17.36 4.63
CA GLN A 754 -3.42 17.39 5.33
C GLN A 754 -3.56 16.99 6.81
N SER A 755 -4.65 17.40 7.48
CA SER A 755 -4.85 17.21 8.91
C SER A 755 -5.60 15.90 9.23
N GLY A 756 -5.18 15.18 10.28
CA GLY A 756 -5.90 14.05 10.87
C GLY A 756 -6.90 14.46 11.94
N LEU A 757 -6.95 15.72 12.31
CA LEU A 757 -7.87 16.20 13.35
C LEU A 757 -9.30 16.29 12.81
N PHE A 758 -10.17 15.48 13.38
CA PHE A 758 -11.60 15.51 13.07
C PHE A 758 -12.18 16.91 13.27
N ARG A 759 -12.89 17.45 12.28
CA ARG A 759 -13.42 18.82 12.16
C ARG A 759 -12.37 19.91 11.83
N SER A 760 -11.11 19.59 11.63
CA SER A 760 -10.19 20.54 10.99
C SER A 760 -10.72 20.91 9.61
N LYS A 761 -10.54 22.18 9.19
CA LYS A 761 -10.87 22.58 7.80
C LYS A 761 -10.07 21.79 6.77
N HIS A 762 -8.89 21.28 7.16
CA HIS A 762 -7.98 20.49 6.31
C HIS A 762 -8.10 18.98 6.52
N TYR A 763 -9.21 18.49 7.09
CA TYR A 763 -9.45 17.07 7.26
C TYR A 763 -9.82 16.37 5.94
N ARG A 764 -10.55 17.09 5.05
CA ARG A 764 -11.09 16.55 3.79
C ARG A 764 -11.24 17.59 2.65
N ASP A 765 -10.55 18.69 2.74
CA ASP A 765 -10.70 19.82 1.82
C ASP A 765 -10.17 19.56 0.40
N GLN A 766 -9.36 18.50 0.22
CA GLN A 766 -8.87 18.08 -1.10
C GLN A 766 -9.74 16.99 -1.75
N THR A 767 -10.70 16.38 -1.01
CA THR A 767 -11.42 15.17 -1.47
C THR A 767 -12.21 15.36 -2.75
N GLU A 768 -12.97 16.43 -2.88
CA GLU A 768 -13.75 16.69 -4.09
C GLU A 768 -12.86 16.94 -5.31
N MET A 769 -11.78 17.70 -5.14
CA MET A 769 -10.78 17.97 -6.17
C MET A 769 -10.11 16.68 -6.63
N TYR A 770 -9.67 15.84 -5.66
CA TYR A 770 -9.08 14.53 -5.94
C TYR A 770 -10.02 13.64 -6.76
N ASN A 771 -11.30 13.52 -6.35
CA ASN A 771 -12.28 12.68 -7.02
C ASN A 771 -12.59 13.16 -8.46
N ARG A 772 -12.55 14.48 -8.71
CA ARG A 772 -12.66 15.05 -10.07
C ARG A 772 -11.38 14.93 -10.91
N GLY A 773 -10.26 14.42 -10.33
CA GLY A 773 -8.98 14.31 -11.02
C GLY A 773 -8.25 15.64 -11.15
N GLU A 774 -8.57 16.60 -10.32
CA GLU A 774 -7.91 17.92 -10.24
C GLU A 774 -6.69 17.87 -9.32
N PHE A 775 -5.83 18.88 -9.43
CA PHE A 775 -4.59 18.98 -8.66
C PHE A 775 -4.45 20.40 -8.10
N LYS A 776 -3.84 20.50 -6.91
CA LYS A 776 -3.39 21.79 -6.38
C LYS A 776 -1.97 22.12 -6.84
N PRO A 777 -1.59 23.40 -6.91
CA PRO A 777 -0.19 23.77 -7.11
C PRO A 777 0.69 23.23 -5.96
N PHE A 778 1.93 22.91 -6.30
CA PHE A 778 3.00 22.64 -5.34
C PHE A 778 4.10 23.67 -5.56
N MET A 779 4.18 24.65 -4.69
CA MET A 779 5.19 25.72 -4.75
C MET A 779 6.43 25.29 -3.97
N PHE A 780 7.61 25.63 -4.46
CA PHE A 780 8.89 25.23 -3.88
C PHE A 780 9.75 26.39 -3.42
N THR A 781 9.80 27.51 -4.15
CA THR A 781 10.61 28.65 -3.78
C THR A 781 9.93 29.49 -2.69
N TYR A 782 10.73 30.12 -1.83
CA TYR A 782 10.22 31.03 -0.81
C TYR A 782 9.35 32.14 -1.41
N ASP A 783 9.80 32.75 -2.51
CA ASP A 783 9.10 33.86 -3.16
C ASP A 783 7.72 33.44 -3.68
N ALA A 784 7.62 32.26 -4.33
CA ALA A 784 6.34 31.75 -4.82
C ALA A 784 5.37 31.45 -3.67
N ILE A 785 5.86 30.80 -2.60
CA ILE A 785 5.05 30.49 -1.41
C ILE A 785 4.55 31.78 -0.75
N ASN A 786 5.43 32.74 -0.52
CA ASN A 786 5.08 34.00 0.12
C ASN A 786 4.12 34.86 -0.73
N LEU A 787 4.31 34.89 -2.05
CA LEU A 787 3.41 35.57 -2.97
C LEU A 787 2.01 34.95 -3.02
N SER A 788 1.89 33.64 -2.88
CA SER A 788 0.59 32.96 -2.84
C SER A 788 -0.26 33.39 -1.65
N LEU A 789 0.38 33.72 -0.50
CA LEU A 789 -0.28 34.17 0.73
C LEU A 789 -0.74 35.64 0.68
N ILE A 790 -0.19 36.45 -0.23
CA ILE A 790 -0.57 37.89 -0.37
C ILE A 790 -1.92 38.05 -1.09
N HIS A 791 -2.42 37.01 -1.77
CA HIS A 791 -3.68 37.04 -2.52
C HIS A 791 -4.87 36.47 -1.73
N ILE A 792 -4.66 36.16 -0.47
CA ILE A 792 -5.70 35.77 0.51
C ILE A 792 -6.01 36.99 1.38
#